data_f0bdadf488bb8109a51200c6b00df0da
#
_entry.id   f0bdadf488bb8109a51200c6b00df0da
#
_cell.length_a   1.000
_cell.length_b   1.000
_cell.length_c   1.000
_cell.angle_alpha   90.00
_cell.angle_beta   90.00
_cell.angle_gamma   90.00
#
_symmetry.space_group_name_H-M   'P 1'
#
loop_
_entity.id
_entity.type
_entity.pdbx_description
1 polymer ?
#
loop_
_entity_poly.entity_id
_entity_poly.type
_entity_poly.pdbx_seq_one_letter_code
_entity_poly.pdbx_strand_id
1 'polypeptide(L)'
;MKDEFLSIIMECAASIVNEKNSENSLLRDECGETLYGQVLTQLTNAIANLLSSIWIKEYSEARNNHIINDSTVESRFSHFRKLSTTKKYRKYIFDKYELLENDVDQYINNYYDMIGEIVQSYKKDKADLENHFNFIYGKMIAIHSGMGDTHNGKNVCEVEFENGTLFYKPRACLTDRFFEELLTIVSPQSIENNQTDFWGDTTHSWHRPIIYQMANNISAVKNYYYRAGVYLAVMYLCSSTDMHSENVVCCMDSPRIIDCETVVSAQKHNFEQNQIGKTLESSVLQSRMLPVNLPTDVFDYDVSGLFAETMKSNKIKVPMIVDDVELDIKYKYVLVNETPKLSALHSKLGCAQEKDVIGMLLAGFNAGCTEIIKRKNSVLQVVSDPQYSKMKVRQLLRPTYTYSKFIDESHKPCCERTKENREALFDILRENFKSDAKYGTTRLEYEISEMKRGNIPIFYSEFCKNDLFADGRIICPGYYQFSAKETILEKLLHLDETTIKYQERLIAMSIFLHSANLDPSNTIHNFDNIFYINGYDNYTTEYLEASKEWCEEFLKYLKISECPVDSTHASMIIPTAIEDTQTPACLSTICPDFYAQGGIIFYILAYAKVFSKLEDKLYADRLLENAKDALKNPSKIAEKNAFSLYGFWGSSLYIKYNEYLMFDDKTDYACVFDLIKTIIDKLLQQRFENAENDFDFMHGFSGTIYLLAEILRNDNKIFITFFDDFDYISRKYIDAFFYSFLNGTFSEIGFAHGISGNIATVAMISKLIPIDYNKLEQCIKADDHMFKESSEHSCLPSWCNGIAGQILARVIGYTATLNKSTKEVFESSLNSYLEEKHLNVLLSCKQLCLCHGVYGVASVLNYLKDNSKPVSYTHLRAHET
;
A
#
# COMPACT_ATOMS: atom_id res chain seq x y z
N MET A 1 28.53 -24.78 -15.95
CA MET A 1 29.03 -24.71 -14.55
C MET A 1 27.91 -24.96 -13.55
N LYS A 2 26.86 -24.11 -13.56
CA LYS A 2 25.70 -24.22 -12.64
C LYS A 2 25.09 -25.63 -12.60
N ASP A 3 24.73 -26.18 -13.75
CA ASP A 3 24.04 -27.49 -13.81
C ASP A 3 24.93 -28.65 -13.31
N GLU A 4 26.23 -28.56 -13.55
CA GLU A 4 27.18 -29.56 -13.07
C GLU A 4 27.33 -29.48 -11.53
N PHE A 5 27.35 -28.27 -10.95
CA PHE A 5 27.38 -28.11 -9.51
C PHE A 5 26.06 -28.57 -8.86
N LEU A 6 24.92 -28.26 -9.49
CA LEU A 6 23.61 -28.78 -9.04
C LEU A 6 23.59 -30.31 -9.00
N SER A 7 24.23 -30.98 -9.99
CA SER A 7 24.30 -32.45 -9.97
C SER A 7 25.05 -33.00 -8.74
N ILE A 8 26.08 -32.26 -8.24
CA ILE A 8 26.81 -32.65 -7.03
C ILE A 8 25.89 -32.57 -5.80
N ILE A 9 25.12 -31.51 -5.69
CA ILE A 9 24.17 -31.34 -4.59
C ILE A 9 23.08 -32.41 -4.65
N MET A 10 22.59 -32.74 -5.85
CA MET A 10 21.60 -33.79 -6.07
C MET A 10 22.11 -35.16 -5.64
N GLU A 11 23.38 -35.52 -5.94
CA GLU A 11 23.99 -36.77 -5.50
C GLU A 11 24.11 -36.86 -3.97
N CYS A 12 24.45 -35.72 -3.32
CA CYS A 12 24.49 -35.66 -1.86
C CYS A 12 23.09 -35.80 -1.25
N ALA A 13 22.10 -35.10 -1.79
CA ALA A 13 20.71 -35.21 -1.36
C ALA A 13 20.15 -36.61 -1.52
N ALA A 14 20.37 -37.24 -2.71
CA ALA A 14 19.94 -38.62 -2.97
C ALA A 14 20.57 -39.64 -1.97
N SER A 15 21.84 -39.42 -1.62
CA SER A 15 22.50 -40.29 -0.61
C SER A 15 21.89 -40.13 0.79
N ILE A 16 21.49 -38.89 1.19
CA ILE A 16 20.80 -38.61 2.46
C ILE A 16 19.42 -39.30 2.47
N VAL A 17 18.63 -39.03 1.42
CA VAL A 17 17.27 -39.59 1.29
C VAL A 17 17.31 -41.13 1.30
N ASN A 18 18.23 -41.75 0.55
CA ASN A 18 18.35 -43.22 0.52
C ASN A 18 18.77 -43.81 1.88
N GLU A 19 19.62 -43.13 2.63
CA GLU A 19 20.04 -43.59 3.97
C GLU A 19 18.87 -43.57 4.97
N LYS A 20 18.05 -42.50 4.94
CA LYS A 20 16.85 -42.38 5.79
C LYS A 20 15.65 -43.22 5.29
N ASN A 21 15.66 -43.61 4.03
CA ASN A 21 14.56 -44.38 3.38
C ASN A 21 14.43 -45.82 3.89
N SER A 22 15.48 -46.43 4.49
CA SER A 22 15.45 -47.80 4.98
C SER A 22 14.37 -48.07 6.05
N GLU A 23 13.79 -47.06 6.63
CA GLU A 23 12.77 -47.11 7.69
C GLU A 23 11.32 -47.06 7.17
N ASN A 24 11.08 -46.74 5.87
CA ASN A 24 9.75 -46.49 5.28
C ASN A 24 9.26 -47.59 4.30
N SER A 25 9.50 -48.85 4.59
CA SER A 25 9.04 -49.99 3.76
C SER A 25 7.51 -50.02 3.59
N LEU A 26 6.74 -49.62 4.58
CA LEU A 26 5.27 -49.59 4.55
C LEU A 26 4.74 -48.63 3.47
N LEU A 27 5.30 -47.45 3.35
CA LEU A 27 4.87 -46.45 2.35
C LEU A 27 5.16 -46.93 0.92
N ARG A 28 6.29 -47.64 0.72
CA ARG A 28 6.62 -48.24 -0.55
C ARG A 28 5.59 -49.26 -0.99
N ASP A 29 5.18 -50.14 -0.06
CA ASP A 29 4.17 -51.19 -0.33
C ASP A 29 2.79 -50.56 -0.63
N GLU A 30 2.47 -49.47 0.01
CA GLU A 30 1.22 -48.73 -0.18
C GLU A 30 1.16 -47.95 -1.50
N CYS A 31 2.25 -47.32 -1.91
CA CYS A 31 2.35 -46.52 -3.13
C CYS A 31 2.55 -47.35 -4.40
N GLY A 32 3.24 -48.51 -4.28
CA GLY A 32 3.79 -49.25 -5.42
C GLY A 32 5.05 -48.58 -6.01
N GLU A 33 5.82 -49.32 -6.78
CA GLU A 33 7.17 -48.93 -7.23
C GLU A 33 7.20 -47.62 -8.05
N THR A 34 6.22 -47.42 -8.94
CA THR A 34 6.20 -46.26 -9.85
C THR A 34 5.98 -44.93 -9.06
N LEU A 35 4.92 -44.87 -8.27
CA LEU A 35 4.61 -43.68 -7.46
C LEU A 35 5.72 -43.44 -6.43
N TYR A 36 6.21 -44.50 -5.79
CA TYR A 36 7.28 -44.35 -4.79
C TYR A 36 8.59 -43.81 -5.38
N GLY A 37 8.96 -44.24 -6.60
CA GLY A 37 10.12 -43.68 -7.31
C GLY A 37 9.97 -42.19 -7.64
N GLN A 38 8.78 -41.77 -8.02
CA GLN A 38 8.46 -40.36 -8.26
C GLN A 38 8.54 -39.51 -6.95
N VAL A 39 7.98 -40.05 -5.84
CA VAL A 39 8.05 -39.43 -4.50
C VAL A 39 9.50 -39.20 -4.07
N LEU A 40 10.36 -40.24 -4.20
CA LEU A 40 11.79 -40.15 -3.89
C LEU A 40 12.50 -39.06 -4.74
N THR A 41 12.15 -38.95 -6.00
CA THR A 41 12.75 -37.94 -6.90
C THR A 41 12.40 -36.53 -6.44
N GLN A 42 11.14 -36.27 -6.12
CA GLN A 42 10.72 -34.96 -5.62
C GLN A 42 11.34 -34.63 -4.26
N LEU A 43 11.37 -35.58 -3.34
CA LEU A 43 12.01 -35.39 -2.04
C LEU A 43 13.50 -35.08 -2.18
N THR A 44 14.19 -35.78 -3.09
CA THR A 44 15.61 -35.51 -3.38
C THR A 44 15.82 -34.07 -3.90
N ASN A 45 14.96 -33.62 -4.81
CA ASN A 45 15.01 -32.22 -5.31
C ASN A 45 14.80 -31.21 -4.17
N ALA A 46 13.84 -31.45 -3.29
CA ALA A 46 13.57 -30.55 -2.17
C ALA A 46 14.74 -30.48 -1.18
N ILE A 47 15.34 -31.63 -0.83
CA ILE A 47 16.54 -31.67 0.03
C ILE A 47 17.72 -31.00 -0.67
N ALA A 48 17.92 -31.18 -1.97
CA ALA A 48 18.96 -30.50 -2.72
C ALA A 48 18.83 -28.98 -2.67
N ASN A 49 17.59 -28.46 -2.76
CA ASN A 49 17.32 -27.03 -2.60
C ASN A 49 17.70 -26.54 -1.19
N LEU A 50 17.31 -27.26 -0.15
CA LEU A 50 17.65 -26.92 1.25
C LEU A 50 19.18 -26.85 1.46
N LEU A 51 19.93 -27.79 0.88
CA LEU A 51 21.39 -27.88 0.99
C LEU A 51 22.13 -26.86 0.15
N SER A 52 21.51 -26.26 -0.87
CA SER A 52 22.20 -25.50 -1.92
C SER A 52 23.06 -24.35 -1.41
N SER A 53 22.54 -23.52 -0.52
CA SER A 53 23.27 -22.37 0.04
C SER A 53 24.49 -22.79 0.85
N ILE A 54 24.37 -23.89 1.58
CA ILE A 54 25.45 -24.46 2.41
C ILE A 54 26.54 -25.05 1.54
N TRP A 55 26.19 -25.86 0.52
CA TRP A 55 27.15 -26.47 -0.37
C TRP A 55 27.97 -25.45 -1.17
N ILE A 56 27.33 -24.37 -1.63
CA ILE A 56 28.03 -23.27 -2.30
C ILE A 56 29.04 -22.61 -1.34
N LYS A 57 28.64 -22.37 -0.10
CA LYS A 57 29.52 -21.79 0.90
C LYS A 57 30.71 -22.71 1.19
N GLU A 58 30.47 -24.00 1.39
CA GLU A 58 31.52 -24.96 1.66
C GLU A 58 32.51 -25.10 0.48
N TYR A 59 31.99 -25.06 -0.75
CA TYR A 59 32.83 -25.02 -1.93
C TYR A 59 33.74 -23.78 -1.97
N SER A 60 33.16 -22.61 -1.70
CA SER A 60 33.92 -21.36 -1.63
C SER A 60 34.96 -21.38 -0.52
N GLU A 61 34.63 -21.90 0.66
CA GLU A 61 35.59 -22.06 1.77
C GLU A 61 36.71 -23.06 1.43
N ALA A 62 36.39 -24.17 0.75
CA ALA A 62 37.39 -25.16 0.32
C ALA A 62 38.37 -24.58 -0.70
N ARG A 63 37.90 -23.69 -1.60
CA ARG A 63 38.77 -22.93 -2.50
C ARG A 63 39.66 -21.94 -1.78
N ASN A 64 39.09 -21.13 -0.93
CA ASN A 64 39.82 -20.08 -0.17
C ASN A 64 40.90 -20.68 0.75
N ASN A 65 40.64 -21.87 1.32
CA ASN A 65 41.57 -22.60 2.17
C ASN A 65 42.55 -23.48 1.37
N HIS A 66 42.59 -23.36 0.04
CA HIS A 66 43.46 -24.12 -0.86
C HIS A 66 43.30 -25.66 -0.75
N ILE A 67 42.17 -26.15 -0.29
CA ILE A 67 41.84 -27.58 -0.31
C ILE A 67 41.55 -28.03 -1.75
N ILE A 68 40.94 -27.15 -2.55
CA ILE A 68 40.65 -27.33 -3.95
C ILE A 68 41.47 -26.33 -4.75
N ASN A 69 42.57 -26.81 -5.38
CA ASN A 69 43.53 -25.99 -6.11
C ASN A 69 43.64 -26.32 -7.60
N ASP A 70 42.73 -27.11 -8.12
CA ASP A 70 42.72 -27.58 -9.48
C ASP A 70 42.60 -26.41 -10.48
N SER A 71 43.28 -26.53 -11.64
CA SER A 71 43.43 -25.43 -12.58
C SER A 71 42.18 -25.08 -13.38
N THR A 72 41.30 -26.06 -13.62
CA THR A 72 40.04 -25.87 -14.38
C THR A 72 38.84 -26.00 -13.47
N VAL A 73 37.72 -25.40 -13.89
CA VAL A 73 36.46 -25.47 -13.15
C VAL A 73 35.96 -26.90 -13.03
N GLU A 74 36.01 -27.65 -14.12
CA GLU A 74 35.59 -29.05 -14.18
C GLU A 74 36.41 -29.92 -13.22
N SER A 75 37.73 -29.73 -13.15
CA SER A 75 38.60 -30.46 -12.22
C SER A 75 38.29 -30.08 -10.77
N ARG A 76 38.01 -28.78 -10.49
CA ARG A 76 37.59 -28.33 -9.17
C ARG A 76 36.24 -28.94 -8.72
N PHE A 77 35.27 -28.97 -9.62
CA PHE A 77 33.97 -29.62 -9.34
C PHE A 77 34.13 -31.14 -9.15
N SER A 78 34.93 -31.81 -9.98
CA SER A 78 35.24 -33.23 -9.79
C SER A 78 35.91 -33.53 -8.43
N HIS A 79 36.83 -32.63 -8.01
CA HIS A 79 37.47 -32.75 -6.69
C HIS A 79 36.44 -32.55 -5.56
N PHE A 80 35.60 -31.49 -5.64
CA PHE A 80 34.57 -31.24 -4.65
C PHE A 80 33.50 -32.34 -4.60
N ARG A 81 33.13 -32.91 -5.74
CA ARG A 81 32.24 -34.06 -5.82
C ARG A 81 32.80 -35.25 -5.03
N LYS A 82 34.07 -35.64 -5.28
CA LYS A 82 34.72 -36.74 -4.54
C LYS A 82 34.79 -36.49 -3.04
N LEU A 83 34.92 -35.25 -2.61
CA LEU A 83 34.97 -34.88 -1.20
C LEU A 83 33.56 -34.90 -0.60
N SER A 84 32.62 -34.16 -1.21
CA SER A 84 31.31 -33.84 -0.62
C SER A 84 30.30 -35.00 -0.61
N THR A 85 30.45 -36.01 -1.49
CA THR A 85 29.56 -37.17 -1.54
C THR A 85 29.90 -38.27 -0.51
N THR A 86 31.00 -38.09 0.25
CA THR A 86 31.41 -39.09 1.26
C THR A 86 30.59 -38.97 2.57
N LYS A 87 30.29 -40.10 3.22
CA LYS A 87 29.66 -40.10 4.56
C LYS A 87 30.47 -39.30 5.59
N LYS A 88 31.80 -39.31 5.51
CA LYS A 88 32.69 -38.54 6.41
C LYS A 88 32.48 -37.05 6.25
N TYR A 89 32.32 -36.58 5.01
CA TYR A 89 32.12 -35.15 4.75
C TYR A 89 30.73 -34.74 5.19
N ARG A 90 29.69 -35.52 4.93
CA ARG A 90 28.32 -35.23 5.41
C ARG A 90 28.28 -35.09 6.94
N LYS A 91 28.92 -36.05 7.66
CA LYS A 91 29.02 -35.95 9.12
C LYS A 91 29.73 -34.64 9.54
N TYR A 92 30.84 -34.29 8.88
CA TYR A 92 31.53 -33.04 9.14
C TYR A 92 30.60 -31.83 8.94
N ILE A 93 29.76 -31.82 7.88
CA ILE A 93 28.80 -30.73 7.61
C ILE A 93 27.73 -30.67 8.71
N PHE A 94 27.14 -31.77 9.09
CA PHE A 94 26.15 -31.84 10.19
C PHE A 94 26.73 -31.44 11.54
N ASP A 95 27.96 -31.83 11.82
CA ASP A 95 28.68 -31.34 13.04
C ASP A 95 29.01 -29.84 12.99
N LYS A 96 29.23 -29.27 11.81
CA LYS A 96 29.54 -27.84 11.58
C LYS A 96 28.30 -26.95 11.59
N TYR A 97 27.18 -27.45 11.11
CA TYR A 97 25.89 -26.78 11.03
C TYR A 97 24.91 -27.50 11.96
N GLU A 98 24.88 -27.06 13.22
CA GLU A 98 24.23 -27.74 14.34
C GLU A 98 22.74 -28.06 14.11
N LEU A 99 22.05 -27.23 13.32
CA LEU A 99 20.60 -27.33 13.11
C LEU A 99 20.24 -28.13 11.85
N LEU A 100 21.16 -28.25 10.90
CA LEU A 100 20.90 -28.77 9.54
C LEU A 100 20.39 -30.22 9.52
N GLU A 101 20.97 -31.10 10.34
CA GLU A 101 20.54 -32.52 10.34
C GLU A 101 19.10 -32.64 10.82
N ASN A 102 18.75 -31.92 11.89
CA ASN A 102 17.38 -31.89 12.41
C ASN A 102 16.38 -31.33 11.39
N ASP A 103 16.73 -30.25 10.68
CA ASP A 103 15.84 -29.65 9.70
C ASP A 103 15.63 -30.55 8.48
N VAL A 104 16.68 -31.23 8.03
CA VAL A 104 16.59 -32.23 6.97
C VAL A 104 15.70 -33.39 7.41
N ASP A 105 15.89 -33.93 8.61
CA ASP A 105 15.09 -35.04 9.15
C ASP A 105 13.63 -34.67 9.31
N GLN A 106 13.36 -33.48 9.84
CA GLN A 106 12.00 -32.94 9.97
C GLN A 106 11.32 -32.80 8.61
N TYR A 107 12.02 -32.29 7.61
CA TYR A 107 11.47 -32.14 6.26
C TYR A 107 11.13 -33.52 5.65
N ILE A 108 12.04 -34.48 5.75
CA ILE A 108 11.83 -35.84 5.23
C ILE A 108 10.62 -36.49 5.91
N ASN A 109 10.52 -36.42 7.23
CA ASN A 109 9.41 -37.01 7.99
C ASN A 109 8.07 -36.35 7.61
N ASN A 110 7.99 -35.01 7.60
CA ASN A 110 6.78 -34.29 7.21
C ASN A 110 6.33 -34.67 5.79
N TYR A 111 7.30 -34.80 4.88
CA TYR A 111 7.00 -35.18 3.50
C TYR A 111 6.41 -36.58 3.39
N TYR A 112 7.00 -37.58 4.06
CA TYR A 112 6.48 -38.94 4.05
C TYR A 112 5.12 -39.06 4.75
N ASP A 113 4.91 -38.36 5.84
CA ASP A 113 3.61 -38.31 6.54
C ASP A 113 2.53 -37.71 5.64
N MET A 114 2.82 -36.60 4.91
CA MET A 114 1.90 -36.01 3.95
C MET A 114 1.55 -36.98 2.81
N ILE A 115 2.54 -37.63 2.19
CA ILE A 115 2.30 -38.57 1.10
C ILE A 115 1.48 -39.79 1.58
N GLY A 116 1.80 -40.31 2.76
CA GLY A 116 1.04 -41.40 3.39
C GLY A 116 -0.41 -41.05 3.63
N GLU A 117 -0.66 -39.83 4.14
CA GLU A 117 -2.02 -39.31 4.33
C GLU A 117 -2.80 -39.18 3.00
N ILE A 118 -2.19 -38.68 1.94
CA ILE A 118 -2.83 -38.56 0.62
C ILE A 118 -3.23 -39.93 0.08
N VAL A 119 -2.30 -40.89 0.15
CA VAL A 119 -2.55 -42.29 -0.33
C VAL A 119 -3.66 -42.94 0.45
N GLN A 120 -3.67 -42.83 1.78
CA GLN A 120 -4.71 -43.39 2.62
C GLN A 120 -6.07 -42.70 2.44
N SER A 121 -6.08 -41.36 2.32
CA SER A 121 -7.29 -40.60 2.03
C SER A 121 -7.92 -41.05 0.71
N TYR A 122 -7.14 -41.19 -0.35
CA TYR A 122 -7.68 -41.68 -1.62
C TYR A 122 -8.24 -43.10 -1.53
N LYS A 123 -7.55 -44.00 -0.83
CA LYS A 123 -8.07 -45.40 -0.63
C LYS A 123 -9.43 -45.40 0.07
N LYS A 124 -9.59 -44.52 1.07
CA LYS A 124 -10.85 -44.34 1.81
C LYS A 124 -11.95 -43.71 0.95
N ASP A 125 -11.62 -42.65 0.22
CA ASP A 125 -12.58 -41.76 -0.42
C ASP A 125 -12.92 -42.17 -1.86
N LYS A 126 -12.17 -43.12 -2.46
CA LYS A 126 -12.23 -43.43 -3.89
C LYS A 126 -13.65 -43.68 -4.40
N ALA A 127 -14.46 -44.45 -3.70
CA ALA A 127 -15.81 -44.80 -4.12
C ALA A 127 -16.73 -43.54 -4.10
N ASP A 128 -16.58 -42.68 -3.09
CA ASP A 128 -17.36 -41.46 -2.96
C ASP A 128 -16.94 -40.43 -4.02
N LEU A 129 -15.64 -40.32 -4.31
CA LEU A 129 -15.11 -39.44 -5.37
C LEU A 129 -15.60 -39.86 -6.75
N GLU A 130 -15.50 -41.17 -7.08
CA GLU A 130 -15.96 -41.71 -8.36
C GLU A 130 -17.47 -41.49 -8.53
N ASN A 131 -18.24 -41.66 -7.47
CA ASN A 131 -19.69 -41.41 -7.48
C ASN A 131 -20.01 -39.92 -7.59
N HIS A 132 -19.36 -39.07 -6.78
CA HIS A 132 -19.62 -37.61 -6.78
C HIS A 132 -19.27 -36.97 -8.12
N PHE A 133 -18.09 -37.27 -8.67
CA PHE A 133 -17.65 -36.71 -9.93
C PHE A 133 -18.16 -37.47 -11.16
N ASN A 134 -18.84 -38.59 -10.97
CA ASN A 134 -19.26 -39.49 -12.04
C ASN A 134 -18.08 -39.84 -12.99
N PHE A 135 -16.93 -40.18 -12.42
CA PHE A 135 -15.68 -40.37 -13.15
C PHE A 135 -14.77 -41.36 -12.43
N ILE A 136 -14.20 -42.35 -13.18
CA ILE A 136 -13.28 -43.36 -12.65
C ILE A 136 -11.83 -42.87 -12.81
N TYR A 137 -11.18 -42.48 -11.72
CA TYR A 137 -9.81 -41.99 -11.74
C TYR A 137 -8.75 -43.07 -11.94
N GLY A 138 -8.97 -44.29 -11.46
CA GLY A 138 -8.00 -45.39 -11.57
C GLY A 138 -6.96 -45.39 -10.45
N LYS A 139 -5.72 -45.78 -10.77
CA LYS A 139 -4.60 -45.78 -9.82
C LYS A 139 -3.88 -44.44 -9.80
N MET A 140 -3.29 -44.08 -8.65
CA MET A 140 -2.37 -42.95 -8.58
C MET A 140 -1.09 -43.22 -9.37
N ILE A 141 -0.63 -42.28 -10.14
CA ILE A 141 0.61 -42.31 -10.92
C ILE A 141 1.67 -41.40 -10.31
N ALA A 142 1.29 -40.17 -9.94
CA ALA A 142 2.20 -39.18 -9.39
C ALA A 142 1.49 -38.29 -8.36
N ILE A 143 2.27 -37.71 -7.43
CA ILE A 143 1.85 -36.68 -6.49
C ILE A 143 2.84 -35.55 -6.61
N HIS A 144 2.39 -34.35 -7.07
CA HIS A 144 3.18 -33.13 -7.18
C HIS A 144 2.87 -32.22 -6.00
N SER A 145 3.83 -32.10 -5.10
CA SER A 145 3.72 -31.29 -3.88
C SER A 145 4.19 -29.84 -4.11
N GLY A 146 3.89 -28.96 -3.16
CA GLY A 146 4.38 -27.58 -3.19
C GLY A 146 3.54 -26.62 -4.04
N MET A 147 2.24 -26.90 -4.21
CA MET A 147 1.29 -26.04 -4.93
C MET A 147 0.74 -24.90 -4.05
N GLY A 148 1.51 -24.43 -3.09
CA GLY A 148 1.15 -23.35 -2.16
C GLY A 148 1.98 -23.40 -0.88
N ASP A 149 1.58 -22.60 0.09
CA ASP A 149 2.24 -22.50 1.40
C ASP A 149 2.24 -23.85 2.13
N THR A 150 3.32 -24.11 2.88
CA THR A 150 3.41 -25.30 3.75
C THR A 150 2.94 -24.94 5.16
N HIS A 151 1.91 -25.64 5.64
CA HIS A 151 1.35 -25.48 6.98
C HIS A 151 1.38 -26.83 7.72
N ASN A 152 1.94 -26.86 8.94
CA ASN A 152 2.04 -28.09 9.73
C ASN A 152 2.67 -29.26 8.94
N GLY A 153 3.67 -28.97 8.12
CA GLY A 153 4.36 -29.96 7.28
C GLY A 153 3.59 -30.41 6.03
N LYS A 154 2.42 -29.81 5.72
CA LYS A 154 1.56 -30.20 4.59
C LYS A 154 1.31 -29.03 3.66
N ASN A 155 1.11 -29.31 2.37
CA ASN A 155 0.73 -28.34 1.35
C ASN A 155 -0.30 -28.93 0.38
N VAL A 156 -0.82 -28.09 -0.51
CA VAL A 156 -1.70 -28.53 -1.61
C VAL A 156 -0.88 -29.37 -2.58
N CYS A 157 -1.44 -30.50 -3.02
CA CYS A 157 -0.79 -31.41 -3.96
C CYS A 157 -1.68 -31.66 -5.17
N GLU A 158 -1.07 -31.66 -6.34
CA GLU A 158 -1.68 -32.19 -7.55
C GLU A 158 -1.45 -33.70 -7.60
N VAL A 159 -2.52 -34.46 -7.74
CA VAL A 159 -2.48 -35.93 -7.76
C VAL A 159 -2.92 -36.44 -9.14
N GLU A 160 -1.99 -37.04 -9.86
CA GLU A 160 -2.24 -37.67 -11.16
C GLU A 160 -2.69 -39.13 -11.00
N PHE A 161 -3.73 -39.46 -11.73
CA PHE A 161 -4.29 -40.83 -11.83
C PHE A 161 -4.21 -41.32 -13.28
N GLU A 162 -4.46 -42.61 -13.48
CA GLU A 162 -4.48 -43.22 -14.82
C GLU A 162 -5.39 -42.50 -15.82
N ASN A 163 -6.51 -41.94 -15.34
CA ASN A 163 -7.54 -41.34 -16.20
C ASN A 163 -7.79 -39.84 -15.95
N GLY A 164 -7.09 -39.21 -15.03
CA GLY A 164 -7.31 -37.77 -14.74
C GLY A 164 -6.51 -37.25 -13.58
N THR A 165 -6.80 -36.04 -13.16
CA THR A 165 -6.07 -35.34 -12.09
C THR A 165 -7.05 -34.76 -11.08
N LEU A 166 -6.66 -34.76 -9.79
CA LEU A 166 -7.32 -34.05 -8.70
C LEU A 166 -6.30 -33.28 -7.90
N PHE A 167 -6.73 -32.15 -7.31
CA PHE A 167 -5.95 -31.45 -6.28
C PHE A 167 -6.40 -31.92 -4.90
N TYR A 168 -5.44 -32.38 -4.09
CA TYR A 168 -5.65 -32.66 -2.68
C TYR A 168 -5.33 -31.44 -1.85
N LYS A 169 -6.28 -31.03 -1.00
CA LYS A 169 -6.09 -29.95 -0.03
C LYS A 169 -6.22 -30.51 1.39
N PRO A 170 -5.20 -30.32 2.26
CA PRO A 170 -5.22 -30.85 3.65
C PRO A 170 -6.11 -30.00 4.57
N ARG A 171 -7.30 -29.63 4.10
CA ARG A 171 -8.31 -28.85 4.81
C ARG A 171 -9.73 -29.21 4.38
N ALA A 172 -10.67 -28.99 5.29
CA ALA A 172 -12.10 -29.14 4.98
C ALA A 172 -12.55 -28.16 3.90
N CYS A 173 -13.57 -28.53 3.12
CA CYS A 173 -14.17 -27.68 2.06
C CYS A 173 -15.40 -26.89 2.51
N LEU A 174 -15.58 -26.64 3.80
CA LEU A 174 -16.76 -25.93 4.30
C LEU A 174 -16.79 -24.47 3.85
N THR A 175 -15.65 -23.79 3.76
CA THR A 175 -15.55 -22.43 3.23
C THR A 175 -15.87 -22.35 1.75
N ASP A 176 -15.42 -23.35 0.98
CA ASP A 176 -15.73 -23.48 -0.45
C ASP A 176 -17.26 -23.65 -0.63
N ARG A 177 -17.89 -24.54 0.13
CA ARG A 177 -19.35 -24.77 0.10
C ARG A 177 -20.14 -23.55 0.54
N PHE A 178 -19.72 -22.88 1.62
CA PHE A 178 -20.36 -21.67 2.11
C PHE A 178 -20.37 -20.55 1.04
N PHE A 179 -19.25 -20.37 0.37
CA PHE A 179 -19.14 -19.38 -0.69
C PHE A 179 -20.00 -19.70 -1.90
N GLU A 180 -20.03 -20.98 -2.32
CA GLU A 180 -20.91 -21.45 -3.39
C GLU A 180 -22.39 -21.25 -3.12
N GLU A 181 -22.84 -21.59 -1.90
CA GLU A 181 -24.24 -21.39 -1.51
C GLU A 181 -24.62 -19.91 -1.57
N LEU A 182 -23.76 -19.01 -1.09
CA LEU A 182 -23.99 -17.56 -1.19
C LEU A 182 -24.01 -17.09 -2.65
N LEU A 183 -23.05 -17.52 -3.47
CA LEU A 183 -23.03 -17.17 -4.90
C LEU A 183 -24.28 -17.67 -5.62
N THR A 184 -24.76 -18.86 -5.33
CA THR A 184 -25.98 -19.42 -5.91
C THR A 184 -27.20 -18.57 -5.58
N ILE A 185 -27.26 -18.03 -4.35
CA ILE A 185 -28.35 -17.13 -3.94
C ILE A 185 -28.25 -15.78 -4.65
N VAL A 186 -27.03 -15.23 -4.77
CA VAL A 186 -26.79 -13.85 -5.19
C VAL A 186 -26.67 -13.71 -6.71
N SER A 187 -26.25 -14.75 -7.43
CA SER A 187 -26.10 -14.69 -8.88
C SER A 187 -27.43 -14.43 -9.57
N PRO A 188 -27.54 -13.37 -10.42
CA PRO A 188 -28.71 -13.15 -11.24
C PRO A 188 -29.01 -14.39 -12.11
N GLN A 189 -30.29 -14.66 -12.38
CA GLN A 189 -30.71 -15.84 -13.15
C GLN A 189 -30.09 -15.98 -14.54
N SER A 190 -29.52 -14.89 -15.09
CA SER A 190 -28.80 -14.85 -16.36
C SER A 190 -27.33 -15.31 -16.29
N ILE A 191 -26.79 -15.57 -15.09
CA ILE A 191 -25.43 -16.01 -14.88
C ILE A 191 -25.45 -17.50 -14.53
N GLU A 192 -24.90 -18.32 -15.41
CA GLU A 192 -24.64 -19.73 -15.06
C GLU A 192 -23.61 -19.78 -13.93
N ASN A 193 -23.98 -20.43 -12.82
CA ASN A 193 -23.07 -20.72 -11.72
C ASN A 193 -22.06 -21.77 -12.18
N ASN A 194 -20.94 -21.30 -12.65
CA ASN A 194 -19.82 -22.14 -13.03
C ASN A 194 -18.92 -22.35 -11.81
N GLN A 195 -19.31 -23.18 -10.86
CA GLN A 195 -18.61 -23.43 -9.62
C GLN A 195 -17.50 -24.47 -9.78
N THR A 196 -16.56 -24.46 -8.80
CA THR A 196 -15.48 -25.43 -8.73
C THR A 196 -16.04 -26.76 -8.23
N ASP A 197 -15.87 -27.84 -8.99
CA ASP A 197 -16.22 -29.18 -8.52
C ASP A 197 -15.26 -29.63 -7.42
N PHE A 198 -15.76 -29.88 -6.23
CA PHE A 198 -14.97 -30.41 -5.11
C PHE A 198 -15.78 -31.38 -4.27
N TRP A 199 -15.09 -32.26 -3.59
CA TRP A 199 -15.60 -33.15 -2.59
C TRP A 199 -14.66 -33.17 -1.38
N GLY A 200 -15.18 -33.29 -0.16
CA GLY A 200 -14.34 -33.36 1.01
C GLY A 200 -15.10 -33.65 2.31
N ASP A 201 -14.33 -34.04 3.34
CA ASP A 201 -14.83 -34.23 4.70
C ASP A 201 -14.38 -33.07 5.63
N THR A 202 -14.32 -33.36 6.94
CA THR A 202 -13.92 -32.38 7.96
C THR A 202 -12.40 -32.16 8.07
N THR A 203 -11.61 -32.93 7.34
CA THR A 203 -10.14 -32.96 7.45
C THR A 203 -9.45 -32.54 6.16
N HIS A 204 -9.95 -32.99 5.01
CA HIS A 204 -9.35 -32.74 3.71
C HIS A 204 -10.39 -32.67 2.60
N SER A 205 -9.95 -32.24 1.41
CA SER A 205 -10.81 -32.13 0.24
C SER A 205 -10.06 -32.43 -1.06
N TRP A 206 -10.83 -32.86 -2.06
CA TRP A 206 -10.41 -33.15 -3.42
C TRP A 206 -11.11 -32.22 -4.39
N HIS A 207 -10.35 -31.56 -5.27
CA HIS A 207 -10.85 -30.59 -6.21
C HIS A 207 -10.49 -30.99 -7.64
N ARG A 208 -11.42 -30.82 -8.59
CA ARG A 208 -11.11 -30.92 -10.01
C ARG A 208 -10.22 -29.77 -10.48
N PRO A 209 -9.31 -30.01 -11.44
CA PRO A 209 -8.53 -28.96 -12.08
C PRO A 209 -9.45 -27.95 -12.75
N ILE A 210 -9.19 -26.66 -12.53
CA ILE A 210 -9.81 -25.58 -13.29
C ILE A 210 -8.96 -25.29 -14.51
N ILE A 211 -9.54 -25.40 -15.69
CA ILE A 211 -8.84 -25.18 -16.94
C ILE A 211 -8.84 -23.69 -17.27
N TYR A 212 -7.64 -23.09 -17.31
CA TYR A 212 -7.45 -21.73 -17.76
C TYR A 212 -7.85 -21.57 -19.23
N GLN A 213 -8.69 -20.58 -19.52
CA GLN A 213 -9.10 -20.21 -20.85
C GLN A 213 -9.16 -18.68 -20.97
N MET A 214 -8.41 -18.13 -21.91
CA MET A 214 -8.48 -16.70 -22.22
C MET A 214 -9.83 -16.33 -22.84
N ALA A 215 -10.28 -15.11 -22.55
CA ALA A 215 -11.43 -14.53 -23.26
C ALA A 215 -11.13 -14.41 -24.75
N ASN A 216 -12.03 -14.89 -25.59
CA ASN A 216 -11.83 -14.96 -27.04
C ASN A 216 -12.56 -13.86 -27.84
N ASN A 217 -13.38 -13.05 -27.16
CA ASN A 217 -14.11 -11.93 -27.76
C ASN A 217 -14.49 -10.88 -26.70
N ILE A 218 -14.90 -9.68 -27.15
CA ILE A 218 -15.26 -8.55 -26.26
C ILE A 218 -16.45 -8.89 -25.36
N SER A 219 -17.40 -9.70 -25.82
CA SER A 219 -18.54 -10.10 -25.00
C SER A 219 -18.11 -10.98 -23.83
N ALA A 220 -17.17 -11.90 -24.05
CA ALA A 220 -16.59 -12.72 -22.98
C ALA A 220 -15.85 -11.85 -21.95
N VAL A 221 -15.10 -10.83 -22.38
CA VAL A 221 -14.45 -9.87 -21.50
C VAL A 221 -15.47 -9.12 -20.65
N LYS A 222 -16.55 -8.60 -21.27
CA LYS A 222 -17.61 -7.89 -20.55
C LYS A 222 -18.33 -8.80 -19.55
N ASN A 223 -18.64 -10.03 -19.92
CA ASN A 223 -19.25 -11.01 -19.02
C ASN A 223 -18.33 -11.34 -17.84
N TYR A 224 -17.04 -11.51 -18.11
CA TYR A 224 -16.04 -11.78 -17.06
C TYR A 224 -16.06 -10.68 -15.98
N TYR A 225 -15.95 -9.41 -16.38
CA TYR A 225 -15.95 -8.31 -15.41
C TYR A 225 -17.30 -8.13 -14.72
N TYR A 226 -18.39 -8.37 -15.42
CA TYR A 226 -19.73 -8.35 -14.79
C TYR A 226 -19.84 -9.44 -13.70
N ARG A 227 -19.42 -10.68 -13.99
CA ARG A 227 -19.39 -11.77 -13.01
C ARG A 227 -18.41 -11.51 -11.88
N ALA A 228 -17.25 -10.95 -12.17
CA ALA A 228 -16.31 -10.51 -11.15
C ALA A 228 -16.92 -9.48 -10.20
N GLY A 229 -17.75 -8.56 -10.71
CA GLY A 229 -18.52 -7.63 -9.89
C GLY A 229 -19.49 -8.32 -8.94
N VAL A 230 -20.23 -9.33 -9.41
CA VAL A 230 -21.12 -10.14 -8.56
C VAL A 230 -20.30 -10.86 -7.46
N TYR A 231 -19.15 -11.44 -7.81
CA TYR A 231 -18.26 -12.08 -6.83
C TYR A 231 -17.78 -11.08 -5.78
N LEU A 232 -17.38 -9.87 -6.22
CA LEU A 232 -16.99 -8.79 -5.32
C LEU A 232 -18.09 -8.40 -4.34
N ALA A 233 -19.39 -8.45 -4.72
CA ALA A 233 -20.48 -8.18 -3.81
C ALA A 233 -20.57 -9.22 -2.69
N VAL A 234 -20.43 -10.51 -3.02
CA VAL A 234 -20.39 -11.60 -2.02
C VAL A 234 -19.13 -11.49 -1.15
N MET A 235 -17.99 -11.24 -1.76
CA MET A 235 -16.71 -11.06 -1.05
C MET A 235 -16.74 -9.85 -0.10
N TYR A 236 -17.35 -8.75 -0.52
CA TYR A 236 -17.58 -7.60 0.35
C TYR A 236 -18.43 -7.98 1.56
N LEU A 237 -19.56 -8.67 1.36
CA LEU A 237 -20.42 -9.13 2.44
C LEU A 237 -19.65 -10.01 3.43
N CYS A 238 -18.82 -10.92 2.92
CA CYS A 238 -18.07 -11.89 3.71
C CYS A 238 -16.76 -11.32 4.31
N SER A 239 -16.38 -10.09 3.98
CA SER A 239 -15.07 -9.53 4.34
C SER A 239 -13.91 -10.39 3.86
N SER A 240 -14.01 -10.92 2.63
CA SER A 240 -12.99 -11.78 2.02
C SER A 240 -11.63 -11.10 1.96
N THR A 241 -10.57 -11.90 2.09
CA THR A 241 -9.18 -11.46 1.95
C THR A 241 -8.45 -12.39 0.98
N ASP A 242 -7.26 -11.98 0.52
CA ASP A 242 -6.30 -12.82 -0.21
C ASP A 242 -6.77 -13.37 -1.57
N MET A 243 -7.75 -12.73 -2.21
CA MET A 243 -8.21 -13.10 -3.55
C MET A 243 -7.27 -12.50 -4.63
N HIS A 244 -5.99 -12.79 -4.50
CA HIS A 244 -4.95 -12.31 -5.42
C HIS A 244 -4.84 -13.17 -6.69
N SER A 245 -3.93 -12.82 -7.59
CA SER A 245 -3.80 -13.42 -8.93
C SER A 245 -3.50 -14.92 -8.93
N GLU A 246 -3.00 -15.50 -7.84
CA GLU A 246 -2.78 -16.95 -7.72
C GLU A 246 -4.04 -17.69 -7.32
N ASN A 247 -5.02 -17.00 -6.71
CA ASN A 247 -6.26 -17.59 -6.22
C ASN A 247 -7.44 -17.41 -7.20
N VAL A 248 -7.22 -16.67 -8.32
CA VAL A 248 -8.22 -16.44 -9.35
C VAL A 248 -7.76 -17.03 -10.69
N VAL A 249 -8.59 -17.85 -11.32
CA VAL A 249 -8.34 -18.42 -12.64
C VAL A 249 -9.34 -17.85 -13.65
N CYS A 250 -8.83 -17.37 -14.78
CA CYS A 250 -9.68 -16.95 -15.90
C CYS A 250 -10.22 -18.15 -16.66
N CYS A 251 -11.55 -18.28 -16.75
CA CYS A 251 -12.25 -19.30 -17.53
C CYS A 251 -13.14 -18.61 -18.58
N MET A 252 -12.50 -18.07 -19.61
CA MET A 252 -13.09 -17.36 -20.74
C MET A 252 -13.92 -16.14 -20.33
N ASP A 253 -15.13 -16.32 -19.86
CA ASP A 253 -16.09 -15.27 -19.52
C ASP A 253 -16.46 -15.24 -18.02
N SER A 254 -15.69 -15.97 -17.18
CA SER A 254 -15.93 -16.10 -15.75
C SER A 254 -14.61 -16.19 -14.94
N PRO A 255 -14.46 -15.41 -13.86
CA PRO A 255 -13.43 -15.69 -12.87
C PRO A 255 -13.79 -16.94 -12.06
N ARG A 256 -12.79 -17.72 -11.66
CA ARG A 256 -12.93 -18.89 -10.79
C ARG A 256 -12.01 -18.72 -9.60
N ILE A 257 -12.55 -18.88 -8.42
CA ILE A 257 -11.78 -18.84 -7.17
C ILE A 257 -11.35 -20.28 -6.83
N ILE A 258 -10.05 -20.49 -6.73
CA ILE A 258 -9.48 -21.82 -6.45
C ILE A 258 -9.13 -22.02 -4.97
N ASP A 259 -9.10 -20.96 -4.17
CA ASP A 259 -8.89 -21.04 -2.74
C ASP A 259 -9.85 -20.15 -1.95
N CYS A 260 -10.77 -20.81 -1.24
CA CYS A 260 -11.82 -20.14 -0.45
C CYS A 260 -11.51 -20.11 1.05
N GLU A 261 -10.31 -20.44 1.52
CA GLU A 261 -10.05 -20.54 2.97
C GLU A 261 -10.10 -19.17 3.69
N THR A 262 -9.89 -18.07 2.94
CA THR A 262 -9.94 -16.67 3.42
C THR A 262 -11.16 -15.91 2.89
N VAL A 263 -12.14 -16.61 2.32
CA VAL A 263 -13.33 -15.99 1.74
C VAL A 263 -14.22 -15.30 2.77
N VAL A 264 -14.07 -15.67 4.04
CA VAL A 264 -14.75 -15.03 5.18
C VAL A 264 -13.70 -14.57 6.18
N SER A 265 -13.90 -13.40 6.82
CA SER A 265 -12.99 -12.92 7.87
C SER A 265 -13.73 -12.38 9.09
N ALA A 266 -13.11 -12.53 10.25
CA ALA A 266 -13.54 -11.89 11.49
C ALA A 266 -13.01 -10.45 11.55
N GLN A 267 -13.76 -9.55 12.20
CA GLN A 267 -13.38 -8.13 12.27
C GLN A 267 -12.45 -7.85 13.46
N LYS A 268 -11.32 -7.19 13.22
CA LYS A 268 -10.38 -6.76 14.25
C LYS A 268 -10.93 -5.60 15.09
N HIS A 269 -10.35 -5.40 16.26
CA HIS A 269 -10.67 -4.25 17.11
C HIS A 269 -10.20 -2.94 16.49
N ASN A 270 -11.03 -1.90 16.55
CA ASN A 270 -10.80 -0.60 15.93
C ASN A 270 -9.56 0.17 16.44
N PHE A 271 -9.04 -0.16 17.62
CA PHE A 271 -7.90 0.56 18.22
C PHE A 271 -6.53 0.08 17.70
N GLU A 272 -6.46 -1.02 16.95
CA GLU A 272 -5.21 -1.62 16.48
C GLU A 272 -4.78 -1.12 15.08
N GLN A 273 -5.59 -0.29 14.42
CA GLN A 273 -5.38 0.09 13.03
C GLN A 273 -5.37 1.60 12.85
N ASN A 274 -4.54 2.06 11.90
CA ASN A 274 -4.71 3.39 11.34
C ASN A 274 -6.01 3.46 10.51
N GLN A 275 -6.50 4.65 10.21
CA GLN A 275 -7.78 4.82 9.53
C GLN A 275 -7.83 4.24 8.11
N ILE A 276 -6.72 4.30 7.37
CA ILE A 276 -6.63 3.66 6.06
C ILE A 276 -6.87 2.16 6.21
N GLY A 277 -6.17 1.54 7.16
CA GLY A 277 -6.34 0.11 7.47
C GLY A 277 -7.78 -0.24 7.81
N LYS A 278 -8.43 0.52 8.69
CA LYS A 278 -9.84 0.32 9.07
C LYS A 278 -10.77 0.38 7.86
N THR A 279 -10.61 1.41 7.02
CA THR A 279 -11.47 1.58 5.86
C THR A 279 -11.22 0.52 4.80
N LEU A 280 -9.96 0.13 4.59
CA LEU A 280 -9.63 -0.94 3.66
C LEU A 280 -10.20 -2.28 4.12
N GLU A 281 -10.05 -2.63 5.40
CA GLU A 281 -10.58 -3.89 5.96
C GLU A 281 -12.11 -3.94 6.01
N SER A 282 -12.80 -2.81 6.00
CA SER A 282 -14.27 -2.76 5.92
C SER A 282 -14.82 -2.65 4.49
N SER A 283 -13.95 -2.45 3.49
CA SER A 283 -14.32 -2.16 2.11
C SER A 283 -14.15 -3.36 1.16
N VAL A 284 -14.62 -3.19 -0.08
CA VAL A 284 -14.44 -4.14 -1.18
C VAL A 284 -12.95 -4.38 -1.52
N LEU A 285 -12.07 -3.43 -1.21
CA LEU A 285 -10.64 -3.52 -1.46
C LEU A 285 -9.94 -4.57 -0.57
N GLN A 286 -10.54 -4.92 0.56
CA GLN A 286 -10.05 -5.98 1.44
C GLN A 286 -9.86 -7.32 0.71
N SER A 287 -10.71 -7.61 -0.26
CA SER A 287 -10.69 -8.87 -1.01
C SER A 287 -9.39 -9.12 -1.77
N ARG A 288 -8.64 -8.08 -2.13
CA ARG A 288 -7.46 -8.14 -3.02
C ARG A 288 -7.78 -8.59 -4.46
N MET A 289 -9.03 -8.69 -4.85
CA MET A 289 -9.40 -8.83 -6.28
C MET A 289 -9.08 -7.56 -7.07
N LEU A 290 -9.11 -6.41 -6.40
CA LEU A 290 -8.81 -5.10 -6.98
C LEU A 290 -7.42 -4.62 -6.56
N PRO A 291 -6.74 -3.80 -7.38
CA PRO A 291 -5.48 -3.17 -7.00
C PRO A 291 -5.65 -2.32 -5.73
N VAL A 292 -4.75 -2.46 -4.77
CA VAL A 292 -4.74 -1.64 -3.55
C VAL A 292 -3.50 -0.76 -3.60
N ASN A 293 -3.58 0.35 -4.29
CA ASN A 293 -2.48 1.28 -4.49
C ASN A 293 -2.17 2.05 -3.19
N LEU A 294 -1.37 1.48 -2.31
CA LEU A 294 -0.91 2.09 -1.06
C LEU A 294 0.56 2.48 -1.16
N PRO A 295 0.97 3.61 -0.52
CA PRO A 295 2.37 4.05 -0.52
C PRO A 295 3.34 3.06 0.16
N THR A 296 2.80 2.17 0.99
CA THR A 296 3.55 1.21 1.82
C THR A 296 3.34 -0.24 1.39
N ASP A 297 2.89 -0.49 0.16
CA ASP A 297 2.73 -1.86 -0.31
C ASP A 297 4.07 -2.60 -0.30
N VAL A 298 4.03 -3.83 0.21
CA VAL A 298 5.21 -4.70 0.35
C VAL A 298 5.73 -5.14 -1.01
N PHE A 299 4.88 -5.10 -2.04
CA PHE A 299 5.20 -5.52 -3.40
C PHE A 299 5.36 -4.33 -4.33
N ASP A 300 6.45 -4.33 -5.10
CA ASP A 300 6.70 -3.37 -6.18
C ASP A 300 5.85 -3.65 -7.44
N TYR A 301 4.85 -4.54 -7.34
CA TYR A 301 4.01 -4.97 -8.46
C TYR A 301 2.59 -5.29 -7.97
N ASP A 302 1.62 -5.20 -8.89
CA ASP A 302 0.23 -5.52 -8.60
C ASP A 302 0.02 -7.03 -8.49
N VAL A 303 -0.53 -7.46 -7.35
CA VAL A 303 -0.89 -8.85 -7.06
C VAL A 303 -2.40 -9.09 -7.15
N SER A 304 -3.19 -8.09 -7.55
CA SER A 304 -4.65 -8.19 -7.55
C SER A 304 -5.17 -9.34 -8.44
N GLY A 305 -6.29 -9.92 -8.04
CA GLY A 305 -6.89 -11.04 -8.74
C GLY A 305 -7.35 -10.73 -10.16
N LEU A 306 -7.72 -9.47 -10.46
CA LEU A 306 -8.28 -9.08 -11.75
C LEU A 306 -7.33 -8.29 -12.65
N PHE A 307 -6.28 -7.65 -12.13
CA PHE A 307 -5.48 -6.67 -12.88
C PHE A 307 -3.97 -6.93 -12.88
N ALA A 308 -3.48 -7.94 -12.18
CA ALA A 308 -2.06 -8.23 -12.04
C ALA A 308 -1.28 -8.40 -13.36
N GLU A 309 -1.94 -8.75 -14.45
CA GLU A 309 -1.30 -8.96 -15.76
C GLU A 309 -0.95 -7.68 -16.52
N THR A 310 -1.54 -6.55 -16.13
CA THR A 310 -1.40 -5.28 -16.85
C THR A 310 -0.10 -4.55 -16.57
N MET A 311 0.67 -4.98 -15.58
CA MET A 311 1.96 -4.39 -15.22
C MET A 311 3.05 -4.71 -16.25
N LYS A 312 3.74 -3.67 -16.74
CA LYS A 312 4.80 -3.79 -17.76
C LYS A 312 6.06 -4.55 -17.31
N SER A 313 6.29 -4.74 -16.02
CA SER A 313 7.47 -5.44 -15.50
C SER A 313 7.23 -5.99 -14.09
N ASN A 314 6.63 -7.16 -14.01
CA ASN A 314 6.67 -7.93 -12.75
C ASN A 314 8.06 -8.55 -12.63
N LYS A 315 8.95 -7.92 -11.88
CA LYS A 315 10.28 -8.48 -11.59
C LYS A 315 10.35 -8.82 -10.12
N ILE A 316 10.44 -10.10 -9.84
CA ILE A 316 10.65 -10.60 -8.49
C ILE A 316 12.13 -10.93 -8.27
N LYS A 317 12.63 -10.65 -7.06
CA LYS A 317 13.98 -11.07 -6.64
C LYS A 317 13.93 -12.51 -6.15
N VAL A 318 14.45 -13.42 -6.96
CA VAL A 318 14.53 -14.84 -6.62
C VAL A 318 15.98 -15.20 -6.30
N PRO A 319 16.25 -15.92 -5.19
CA PRO A 319 17.58 -16.42 -4.93
C PRO A 319 17.94 -17.53 -5.93
N MET A 320 19.04 -17.38 -6.62
CA MET A 320 19.50 -18.31 -7.65
C MET A 320 20.99 -18.60 -7.53
N ILE A 321 21.35 -19.81 -7.91
CA ILE A 321 22.75 -20.16 -8.18
C ILE A 321 23.11 -19.59 -9.54
N VAL A 322 24.19 -18.81 -9.61
CA VAL A 322 24.70 -18.22 -10.83
C VAL A 322 26.18 -18.52 -11.02
N ASP A 323 26.61 -18.60 -12.28
CA ASP A 323 28.02 -18.69 -12.60
C ASP A 323 28.75 -17.40 -12.18
N ASP A 324 29.97 -17.53 -11.66
CA ASP A 324 30.81 -16.44 -11.20
C ASP A 324 32.26 -16.61 -11.69
N VAL A 325 32.89 -15.51 -12.11
CA VAL A 325 34.25 -15.57 -12.69
C VAL A 325 35.32 -15.87 -11.63
N GLU A 326 35.13 -15.36 -10.40
CA GLU A 326 36.13 -15.52 -9.33
C GLU A 326 35.89 -16.77 -8.50
N LEU A 327 34.61 -17.06 -8.19
CA LEU A 327 34.20 -18.13 -7.29
C LEU A 327 33.67 -19.38 -8.01
N ASP A 328 33.68 -19.38 -9.35
CA ASP A 328 33.06 -20.36 -10.25
C ASP A 328 31.51 -20.33 -10.16
N ILE A 329 30.97 -20.33 -8.96
CA ILE A 329 29.54 -20.21 -8.67
C ILE A 329 29.30 -19.37 -7.41
N LYS A 330 28.16 -18.70 -7.36
CA LYS A 330 27.67 -18.03 -6.15
C LYS A 330 26.15 -18.05 -6.06
N TYR A 331 25.68 -17.82 -4.84
CA TYR A 331 24.25 -17.62 -4.56
C TYR A 331 23.94 -16.13 -4.61
N LYS A 332 22.98 -15.73 -5.47
CA LYS A 332 22.67 -14.32 -5.70
C LYS A 332 21.16 -14.13 -5.89
N TYR A 333 20.63 -13.03 -5.40
CA TYR A 333 19.28 -12.61 -5.74
C TYR A 333 19.27 -12.03 -7.16
N VAL A 334 18.50 -12.63 -8.06
CA VAL A 334 18.36 -12.24 -9.47
C VAL A 334 16.94 -11.77 -9.71
N LEU A 335 16.79 -10.66 -10.43
CA LEU A 335 15.50 -10.19 -10.89
C LEU A 335 15.06 -11.08 -12.05
N VAL A 336 13.96 -11.81 -11.87
CA VAL A 336 13.32 -12.62 -12.91
C VAL A 336 11.96 -12.04 -13.24
N ASN A 337 11.56 -12.13 -14.51
CA ASN A 337 10.21 -11.79 -14.90
C ASN A 337 9.27 -12.87 -14.37
N GLU A 338 8.23 -12.46 -13.66
CA GLU A 338 7.15 -13.35 -13.32
C GLU A 338 6.37 -13.73 -14.57
N THR A 339 6.06 -14.99 -14.75
CA THR A 339 5.19 -15.44 -15.84
C THR A 339 3.75 -14.99 -15.57
N PRO A 340 3.02 -14.51 -16.59
CA PRO A 340 1.60 -14.20 -16.45
C PRO A 340 0.85 -15.40 -15.90
N LYS A 341 0.06 -15.17 -14.86
CA LYS A 341 -0.63 -16.23 -14.14
C LYS A 341 -1.99 -16.56 -14.73
N LEU A 342 -2.61 -17.58 -14.19
CA LEU A 342 -3.90 -18.11 -14.63
C LEU A 342 -5.07 -17.10 -14.51
N SER A 343 -4.87 -15.99 -13.80
CA SER A 343 -5.79 -14.84 -13.74
C SER A 343 -5.76 -13.97 -15.01
N ALA A 344 -4.74 -14.14 -15.87
CA ALA A 344 -4.54 -13.31 -17.04
C ALA A 344 -5.70 -13.42 -18.04
N LEU A 345 -6.46 -12.34 -18.18
CA LEU A 345 -7.55 -12.24 -19.15
C LEU A 345 -7.07 -12.11 -20.58
N HIS A 346 -5.86 -11.79 -20.75
CA HIS A 346 -5.08 -11.34 -21.91
C HIS A 346 -5.83 -10.93 -23.16
N SER A 347 -6.05 -9.68 -23.28
CA SER A 347 -6.58 -9.04 -24.47
C SER A 347 -5.46 -8.76 -25.49
N LYS A 348 -5.07 -9.73 -26.27
CA LYS A 348 -4.68 -9.45 -27.67
C LYS A 348 -5.87 -8.96 -28.50
N LEU A 349 -7.06 -8.98 -27.93
CA LEU A 349 -8.30 -8.40 -28.43
C LEU A 349 -8.24 -6.91 -28.12
N GLY A 350 -7.69 -6.10 -29.03
CA GLY A 350 -7.60 -4.66 -28.94
C GLY A 350 -8.58 -4.08 -27.95
N CYS A 351 -8.12 -3.84 -26.77
CA CYS A 351 -8.66 -3.06 -25.67
C CYS A 351 -10.19 -2.96 -25.59
N ALA A 352 -10.83 -3.78 -24.78
CA ALA A 352 -12.00 -3.25 -24.07
C ALA A 352 -11.52 -1.94 -23.42
N GLN A 353 -12.13 -0.81 -23.79
CA GLN A 353 -11.73 0.47 -23.20
C GLN A 353 -11.90 0.36 -21.68
N GLU A 354 -10.98 0.90 -20.90
CA GLU A 354 -11.03 0.90 -19.43
C GLU A 354 -12.43 1.26 -18.90
N LYS A 355 -13.12 2.19 -19.56
CA LYS A 355 -14.50 2.58 -19.32
C LYS A 355 -15.48 1.39 -19.39
N ASP A 356 -15.33 0.49 -20.34
CA ASP A 356 -16.21 -0.69 -20.49
C ASP A 356 -15.95 -1.70 -19.36
N VAL A 357 -14.70 -1.85 -18.94
CA VAL A 357 -14.29 -2.73 -17.83
C VAL A 357 -14.88 -2.23 -16.52
N ILE A 358 -14.65 -0.96 -16.19
CA ILE A 358 -15.21 -0.33 -14.98
C ILE A 358 -16.73 -0.42 -14.98
N GLY A 359 -17.37 -0.05 -16.09
CA GLY A 359 -18.84 -0.08 -16.21
C GLY A 359 -19.44 -1.48 -15.98
N MET A 360 -18.81 -2.54 -16.49
CA MET A 360 -19.27 -3.92 -16.30
C MET A 360 -19.07 -4.40 -14.87
N LEU A 361 -17.91 -4.09 -14.29
CA LEU A 361 -17.60 -4.48 -12.91
C LEU A 361 -18.55 -3.80 -11.90
N LEU A 362 -18.81 -2.50 -12.06
CA LEU A 362 -19.78 -1.75 -11.24
C LEU A 362 -21.21 -2.28 -11.43
N ALA A 363 -21.63 -2.56 -12.66
CA ALA A 363 -22.96 -3.14 -12.92
C ALA A 363 -23.12 -4.51 -12.26
N GLY A 364 -22.09 -5.36 -12.29
CA GLY A 364 -22.10 -6.65 -11.62
C GLY A 364 -22.13 -6.52 -10.09
N PHE A 365 -21.33 -5.62 -9.52
CA PHE A 365 -21.30 -5.37 -8.08
C PHE A 365 -22.67 -4.85 -7.57
N ASN A 366 -23.25 -3.88 -8.26
CA ASN A 366 -24.57 -3.34 -7.95
C ASN A 366 -25.66 -4.42 -8.03
N ALA A 367 -25.64 -5.23 -9.10
CA ALA A 367 -26.59 -6.35 -9.25
C ALA A 367 -26.44 -7.37 -8.10
N GLY A 368 -25.21 -7.73 -7.74
CA GLY A 368 -24.94 -8.62 -6.62
C GLY A 368 -25.46 -8.08 -5.28
N CYS A 369 -25.16 -6.82 -4.95
CA CYS A 369 -25.65 -6.16 -3.74
C CYS A 369 -27.17 -6.06 -3.72
N THR A 370 -27.79 -5.74 -4.86
CA THR A 370 -29.27 -5.69 -5.00
C THR A 370 -29.89 -7.05 -4.72
N GLU A 371 -29.35 -8.15 -5.26
CA GLU A 371 -29.84 -9.49 -4.98
C GLU A 371 -29.59 -9.92 -3.53
N ILE A 372 -28.50 -9.52 -2.88
CA ILE A 372 -28.26 -9.72 -1.45
C ILE A 372 -29.38 -9.06 -0.63
N ILE A 373 -29.70 -7.81 -0.91
CA ILE A 373 -30.78 -7.09 -0.21
C ILE A 373 -32.14 -7.77 -0.43
N LYS A 374 -32.46 -8.08 -1.69
CA LYS A 374 -33.71 -8.70 -2.07
C LYS A 374 -33.90 -10.09 -1.47
N ARG A 375 -32.84 -10.89 -1.41
CA ARG A 375 -32.85 -12.26 -0.88
C ARG A 375 -32.24 -12.36 0.52
N LYS A 376 -32.30 -11.29 1.29
CA LYS A 376 -31.73 -11.19 2.64
C LYS A 376 -32.04 -12.40 3.52
N ASN A 377 -33.29 -12.88 3.50
CA ASN A 377 -33.71 -14.02 4.30
C ASN A 377 -33.00 -15.33 3.89
N SER A 378 -32.77 -15.55 2.61
CA SER A 378 -32.04 -16.74 2.14
C SER A 378 -30.57 -16.67 2.52
N VAL A 379 -29.97 -15.48 2.42
CA VAL A 379 -28.59 -15.24 2.91
C VAL A 379 -28.51 -15.51 4.42
N LEU A 380 -29.47 -15.03 5.21
CA LEU A 380 -29.53 -15.28 6.65
C LEU A 380 -29.71 -16.76 6.99
N GLN A 381 -30.43 -17.53 6.17
CA GLN A 381 -30.54 -18.99 6.34
C GLN A 381 -29.18 -19.67 6.21
N VAL A 382 -28.39 -19.38 5.18
CA VAL A 382 -27.04 -19.92 4.99
C VAL A 382 -26.13 -19.52 6.14
N VAL A 383 -26.09 -18.21 6.48
CA VAL A 383 -25.22 -17.67 7.57
C VAL A 383 -25.59 -18.24 8.93
N SER A 384 -26.83 -18.70 9.12
CA SER A 384 -27.31 -19.26 10.39
C SER A 384 -27.38 -20.78 10.41
N ASP A 385 -26.98 -21.46 9.32
CA ASP A 385 -26.98 -22.91 9.25
C ASP A 385 -26.00 -23.51 10.27
N PRO A 386 -26.46 -24.44 11.15
CA PRO A 386 -25.63 -25.08 12.15
C PRO A 386 -24.40 -25.79 11.60
N GLN A 387 -24.42 -26.25 10.32
CA GLN A 387 -23.28 -26.92 9.71
C GLN A 387 -22.03 -26.02 9.65
N TYR A 388 -22.20 -24.70 9.54
CA TYR A 388 -21.11 -23.74 9.49
C TYR A 388 -20.67 -23.23 10.87
N SER A 389 -21.35 -23.56 11.95
CA SER A 389 -21.07 -23.02 13.29
C SER A 389 -19.62 -23.18 13.76
N LYS A 390 -18.98 -24.30 13.39
CA LYS A 390 -17.58 -24.62 13.70
C LYS A 390 -16.65 -24.57 12.48
N MET A 391 -17.12 -23.97 11.38
CA MET A 391 -16.29 -23.78 10.19
C MET A 391 -15.05 -22.99 10.57
N LYS A 392 -13.88 -23.56 10.25
CA LYS A 392 -12.59 -22.88 10.43
C LYS A 392 -12.39 -21.89 9.30
N VAL A 393 -12.14 -20.65 9.66
CA VAL A 393 -11.92 -19.53 8.74
C VAL A 393 -10.49 -19.05 8.93
N ARG A 394 -9.66 -19.22 7.92
CA ARG A 394 -8.25 -18.77 7.98
C ARG A 394 -8.18 -17.27 8.18
N GLN A 395 -7.28 -16.82 9.06
CA GLN A 395 -7.05 -15.42 9.37
C GLN A 395 -5.61 -15.04 9.03
N LEU A 396 -5.44 -14.09 8.12
CA LEU A 396 -4.13 -13.60 7.73
C LEU A 396 -3.72 -12.44 8.66
N LEU A 397 -2.76 -12.70 9.53
CA LEU A 397 -2.26 -11.70 10.48
C LEU A 397 -1.08 -10.91 9.92
N ARG A 398 -0.33 -11.50 8.99
CA ARG A 398 0.75 -10.90 8.22
C ARG A 398 0.74 -11.43 6.79
N PRO A 399 1.33 -10.72 5.82
CA PRO A 399 1.59 -11.29 4.49
C PRO A 399 2.43 -12.57 4.63
N THR A 400 2.01 -13.66 3.97
CA THR A 400 2.73 -14.96 3.99
C THR A 400 4.16 -14.82 3.46
N TYR A 401 4.38 -13.90 2.52
CA TYR A 401 5.71 -13.51 2.05
C TYR A 401 6.68 -13.14 3.18
N THR A 402 6.22 -12.46 4.24
CA THR A 402 7.07 -12.12 5.39
C THR A 402 7.57 -13.38 6.07
N TYR A 403 6.69 -14.36 6.30
CA TYR A 403 7.06 -15.63 6.90
C TYR A 403 8.04 -16.43 6.02
N SER A 404 7.75 -16.50 4.71
CA SER A 404 8.65 -17.16 3.74
C SER A 404 10.06 -16.58 3.78
N LYS A 405 10.18 -15.24 3.87
CA LYS A 405 11.50 -14.59 3.99
C LYS A 405 12.25 -14.98 5.26
N PHE A 406 11.57 -15.04 6.41
CA PHE A 406 12.21 -15.49 7.66
C PHE A 406 12.60 -16.97 7.59
N ILE A 407 11.79 -17.82 6.97
CA ILE A 407 12.11 -19.23 6.75
C ILE A 407 13.34 -19.36 5.84
N ASP A 408 13.35 -18.69 4.69
CA ASP A 408 14.48 -18.69 3.76
C ASP A 408 15.78 -18.22 4.43
N GLU A 409 15.72 -17.11 5.20
CA GLU A 409 16.88 -16.60 5.93
C GLU A 409 17.33 -17.55 7.05
N SER A 410 16.39 -18.26 7.71
CA SER A 410 16.71 -19.19 8.79
C SER A 410 17.50 -20.41 8.33
N HIS A 411 17.36 -20.80 7.03
CA HIS A 411 18.11 -21.91 6.41
C HIS A 411 19.40 -21.46 5.72
N LYS A 412 19.81 -20.19 5.89
CA LYS A 412 21.13 -19.75 5.40
C LYS A 412 22.26 -20.27 6.31
N PRO A 413 23.47 -20.44 5.73
CA PRO A 413 24.60 -21.02 6.46
C PRO A 413 24.95 -20.34 7.80
N CYS A 414 24.68 -19.02 7.93
CA CYS A 414 24.92 -18.31 9.18
C CYS A 414 23.93 -18.73 10.29
N CYS A 415 22.67 -18.95 9.94
CA CYS A 415 21.60 -19.31 10.88
C CYS A 415 21.57 -20.80 11.19
N GLU A 416 22.02 -21.64 10.25
CA GLU A 416 22.14 -23.08 10.46
C GLU A 416 23.27 -23.48 11.41
N ARG A 417 24.24 -22.61 11.63
CA ARG A 417 25.44 -22.89 12.44
C ARG A 417 25.16 -23.15 13.90
N THR A 418 24.35 -22.31 14.54
CA THR A 418 24.01 -22.44 15.96
C THR A 418 22.61 -21.94 16.26
N LYS A 419 22.04 -22.41 17.37
CA LYS A 419 20.72 -21.93 17.83
C LYS A 419 20.71 -20.43 18.09
N GLU A 420 21.78 -19.87 18.65
CA GLU A 420 21.90 -18.45 18.99
C GLU A 420 21.83 -17.58 17.72
N ASN A 421 22.48 -18.02 16.63
CA ASN A 421 22.43 -17.29 15.37
C ASN A 421 21.02 -17.26 14.76
N ARG A 422 20.30 -18.40 14.83
CA ARG A 422 18.90 -18.48 14.36
C ARG A 422 17.96 -17.67 15.26
N GLU A 423 18.16 -17.68 16.58
CA GLU A 423 17.39 -16.84 17.51
C GLU A 423 17.59 -15.34 17.23
N ALA A 424 18.83 -14.89 16.97
CA ALA A 424 19.11 -13.50 16.63
C ALA A 424 18.35 -13.01 15.37
N LEU A 425 18.08 -13.90 14.39
CA LEU A 425 17.21 -13.59 13.27
C LEU A 425 15.78 -13.31 13.73
N PHE A 426 15.22 -14.15 14.62
CA PHE A 426 13.86 -13.98 15.11
C PHE A 426 13.71 -12.86 16.14
N ASP A 427 14.79 -12.43 16.79
CA ASP A 427 14.78 -11.25 17.65
C ASP A 427 14.46 -9.97 16.89
N ILE A 428 14.82 -9.88 15.61
CA ILE A 428 14.40 -8.79 14.71
C ILE A 428 12.87 -8.70 14.67
N LEU A 429 12.19 -9.85 14.59
CA LEU A 429 10.73 -9.89 14.58
C LEU A 429 10.14 -9.52 15.94
N ARG A 430 10.77 -9.94 17.03
CA ARG A 430 10.37 -9.60 18.41
C ARG A 430 10.54 -8.08 18.69
N GLU A 431 11.62 -7.48 18.22
CA GLU A 431 11.88 -6.04 18.41
C GLU A 431 10.89 -5.15 17.65
N ASN A 432 10.55 -5.52 16.44
CA ASN A 432 9.59 -4.78 15.62
C ASN A 432 8.14 -4.94 16.11
N PHE A 433 7.87 -5.86 17.06
CA PHE A 433 6.52 -6.23 17.51
C PHE A 433 6.12 -5.69 18.87
N LYS A 434 6.88 -4.77 19.45
CA LYS A 434 6.62 -4.18 20.79
C LYS A 434 5.31 -3.40 20.91
N SER A 435 4.62 -3.12 19.79
CA SER A 435 3.39 -2.34 19.75
C SER A 435 2.11 -3.16 19.98
N ASP A 436 2.16 -4.49 19.94
CA ASP A 436 0.99 -5.37 20.05
C ASP A 436 0.86 -5.96 21.49
N ALA A 437 0.85 -5.06 22.48
CA ALA A 437 1.06 -5.40 23.88
C ALA A 437 -0.02 -6.30 24.51
N LYS A 438 -1.25 -6.35 23.95
CA LYS A 438 -2.36 -7.09 24.58
C LYS A 438 -2.35 -8.59 24.27
N TYR A 439 -1.92 -8.97 23.04
CA TYR A 439 -1.96 -10.37 22.58
C TYR A 439 -0.62 -10.84 21.97
N GLY A 440 0.38 -9.96 21.92
CA GLY A 440 1.54 -10.08 21.05
C GLY A 440 2.47 -11.25 21.34
N THR A 441 2.79 -11.51 22.60
CA THR A 441 3.84 -12.50 22.94
C THR A 441 3.44 -13.93 22.61
N THR A 442 2.24 -14.39 22.96
CA THR A 442 1.80 -15.77 22.69
C THR A 442 1.67 -16.05 21.18
N ARG A 443 1.08 -15.09 20.45
CA ARG A 443 0.96 -15.18 18.99
C ARG A 443 2.32 -15.18 18.32
N LEU A 444 3.18 -14.25 18.68
CA LEU A 444 4.51 -14.09 18.09
C LEU A 444 5.39 -15.33 18.33
N GLU A 445 5.39 -15.89 19.54
CA GLU A 445 6.16 -17.12 19.82
C GLU A 445 5.63 -18.32 19.05
N TYR A 446 4.31 -18.40 18.80
CA TYR A 446 3.75 -19.41 17.92
C TYR A 446 4.23 -19.19 16.46
N GLU A 447 4.16 -17.95 15.95
CA GLU A 447 4.68 -17.61 14.61
C GLU A 447 6.15 -18.06 14.47
N ILE A 448 7.00 -17.71 15.43
CA ILE A 448 8.42 -18.07 15.44
C ILE A 448 8.61 -19.59 15.52
N SER A 449 7.82 -20.28 16.35
CA SER A 449 7.95 -21.74 16.49
C SER A 449 7.62 -22.47 15.20
N GLU A 450 6.61 -22.00 14.44
CA GLU A 450 6.25 -22.61 13.15
C GLU A 450 7.30 -22.31 12.07
N MET A 451 7.78 -21.07 12.00
CA MET A 451 8.86 -20.72 11.05
C MET A 451 10.14 -21.51 11.30
N LYS A 452 10.50 -21.77 12.56
CA LYS A 452 11.64 -22.66 12.90
C LYS A 452 11.45 -24.09 12.43
N ARG A 453 10.21 -24.53 12.22
CA ARG A 453 9.88 -25.85 11.66
C ARG A 453 9.75 -25.83 10.13
N GLY A 454 10.06 -24.69 9.48
CA GLY A 454 9.89 -24.50 8.04
C GLY A 454 8.43 -24.32 7.60
N ASN A 455 7.52 -24.04 8.51
CA ASN A 455 6.10 -23.84 8.22
C ASN A 455 5.72 -22.36 8.16
N ILE A 456 4.84 -22.01 7.24
CA ILE A 456 4.08 -20.76 7.30
C ILE A 456 3.05 -20.88 8.44
N PRO A 457 3.07 -19.99 9.46
CA PRO A 457 2.10 -20.03 10.54
C PRO A 457 0.66 -19.91 10.05
N ILE A 458 -0.22 -20.80 10.52
CA ILE A 458 -1.64 -20.75 10.17
C ILE A 458 -2.49 -20.42 11.39
N PHE A 459 -3.30 -19.38 11.23
CA PHE A 459 -4.28 -18.96 12.22
C PHE A 459 -5.69 -19.09 11.66
N TYR A 460 -6.63 -19.38 12.52
CA TYR A 460 -8.04 -19.40 12.15
C TYR A 460 -8.93 -18.91 13.30
N SER A 461 -10.13 -18.50 12.98
CA SER A 461 -11.24 -18.37 13.92
C SER A 461 -12.30 -19.46 13.60
N GLU A 462 -13.11 -19.84 14.56
CA GLU A 462 -14.35 -20.56 14.24
C GLU A 462 -15.41 -19.53 13.81
N PHE A 463 -16.23 -19.86 12.85
CA PHE A 463 -17.20 -18.93 12.24
C PHE A 463 -18.07 -18.14 13.23
N CYS A 464 -18.45 -18.78 14.35
CA CYS A 464 -19.25 -18.15 15.39
C CYS A 464 -18.46 -17.66 16.61
N LYS A 465 -17.12 -17.64 16.55
CA LYS A 465 -16.28 -17.23 17.69
C LYS A 465 -15.33 -16.10 17.29
N ASN A 466 -15.04 -15.27 18.26
CA ASN A 466 -14.09 -14.15 18.12
C ASN A 466 -12.69 -14.45 18.68
N ASP A 467 -12.40 -15.72 19.00
CA ASP A 467 -11.09 -16.16 19.46
C ASP A 467 -10.17 -16.44 18.28
N LEU A 468 -8.86 -16.23 18.49
CA LEU A 468 -7.83 -16.66 17.56
C LEU A 468 -7.30 -18.04 17.93
N PHE A 469 -7.35 -18.96 16.98
CA PHE A 469 -6.89 -20.35 17.12
C PHE A 469 -5.65 -20.63 16.28
N ALA A 470 -4.81 -21.53 16.79
CA ALA A 470 -3.79 -22.25 16.04
C ALA A 470 -3.64 -23.66 16.62
N ASP A 471 -3.33 -24.65 15.79
CA ASP A 471 -3.16 -26.08 16.17
C ASP A 471 -4.29 -26.64 17.06
N GLY A 472 -5.54 -26.26 16.79
CA GLY A 472 -6.68 -26.71 17.57
C GLY A 472 -6.83 -26.07 18.94
N ARG A 473 -6.00 -25.07 19.29
CA ARG A 473 -6.01 -24.40 20.60
C ARG A 473 -6.34 -22.92 20.44
N ILE A 474 -6.95 -22.32 21.46
CA ILE A 474 -7.09 -20.88 21.55
C ILE A 474 -5.73 -20.27 21.90
N ILE A 475 -5.19 -19.47 20.99
CA ILE A 475 -3.95 -18.70 21.20
C ILE A 475 -4.25 -17.36 21.88
N CYS A 476 -5.30 -16.64 21.40
CA CYS A 476 -5.73 -15.39 21.98
C CYS A 476 -7.26 -15.38 22.12
N PRO A 477 -7.80 -15.44 23.32
CA PRO A 477 -9.24 -15.35 23.55
C PRO A 477 -9.73 -13.91 23.27
N GLY A 478 -10.89 -13.78 22.61
CA GLY A 478 -11.50 -12.49 22.29
C GLY A 478 -10.60 -11.59 21.43
N TYR A 479 -9.84 -12.19 20.50
CA TYR A 479 -8.90 -11.45 19.64
C TYR A 479 -9.61 -10.51 18.67
N TYR A 480 -10.77 -10.91 18.17
CA TYR A 480 -11.61 -10.14 17.25
C TYR A 480 -12.72 -9.42 17.99
N GLN A 481 -13.13 -8.28 17.44
CA GLN A 481 -14.29 -7.52 17.91
C GLN A 481 -15.59 -8.27 17.59
N PHE A 482 -15.69 -8.76 16.35
CA PHE A 482 -16.80 -9.56 15.87
C PHE A 482 -16.29 -10.87 15.28
N SER A 483 -17.01 -11.97 15.53
CA SER A 483 -16.80 -13.21 14.82
C SER A 483 -17.07 -13.04 13.31
N ALA A 484 -16.62 -13.97 12.49
CA ALA A 484 -16.88 -13.96 11.05
C ALA A 484 -18.39 -13.91 10.74
N LYS A 485 -19.20 -14.64 11.48
CA LYS A 485 -20.66 -14.58 11.38
C LYS A 485 -21.24 -13.21 11.71
N GLU A 486 -20.82 -12.62 12.84
CA GLU A 486 -21.28 -11.30 13.27
C GLU A 486 -20.86 -10.21 12.28
N THR A 487 -19.66 -10.30 11.70
CA THR A 487 -19.19 -9.40 10.65
C THR A 487 -20.10 -9.42 9.42
N ILE A 488 -20.52 -10.60 8.96
CA ILE A 488 -21.48 -10.73 7.86
C ILE A 488 -22.84 -10.12 8.24
N LEU A 489 -23.33 -10.40 9.45
CA LEU A 489 -24.64 -9.88 9.92
C LEU A 489 -24.62 -8.36 10.04
N GLU A 490 -23.54 -7.77 10.53
CA GLU A 490 -23.33 -6.32 10.60
C GLU A 490 -23.34 -5.68 9.19
N LYS A 491 -22.57 -6.22 8.26
CA LYS A 491 -22.56 -5.73 6.87
C LYS A 491 -23.93 -5.89 6.20
N LEU A 492 -24.64 -7.00 6.44
CA LEU A 492 -25.97 -7.24 5.89
C LEU A 492 -27.03 -6.28 6.49
N LEU A 493 -26.83 -5.83 7.72
CA LEU A 493 -27.71 -4.85 8.36
C LEU A 493 -27.56 -3.46 7.74
N HIS A 494 -26.32 -3.06 7.42
CA HIS A 494 -25.97 -1.73 6.93
C HIS A 494 -25.81 -1.65 5.40
N LEU A 495 -26.09 -2.73 4.67
CA LEU A 495 -26.04 -2.72 3.21
C LEU A 495 -27.24 -1.97 2.63
N ASP A 496 -27.03 -0.72 2.25
CA ASP A 496 -28.00 0.18 1.65
C ASP A 496 -27.45 0.84 0.37
N GLU A 497 -28.23 1.68 -0.27
CA GLU A 497 -27.84 2.38 -1.50
C GLU A 497 -26.61 3.28 -1.29
N THR A 498 -26.47 3.91 -0.13
CA THR A 498 -25.33 4.79 0.19
C THR A 498 -24.06 3.97 0.32
N THR A 499 -24.13 2.85 1.03
CA THR A 499 -23.02 1.91 1.18
C THR A 499 -22.58 1.34 -0.16
N ILE A 500 -23.55 0.94 -1.02
CA ILE A 500 -23.25 0.43 -2.37
C ILE A 500 -22.51 1.49 -3.19
N LYS A 501 -23.02 2.72 -3.25
CA LYS A 501 -22.37 3.84 -3.98
C LYS A 501 -20.96 4.12 -3.47
N TYR A 502 -20.74 4.04 -2.17
CA TYR A 502 -19.42 4.19 -1.58
C TYR A 502 -18.44 3.10 -2.05
N GLN A 503 -18.88 1.83 -2.04
CA GLN A 503 -18.05 0.72 -2.53
C GLN A 503 -17.81 0.80 -4.05
N GLU A 504 -18.83 1.13 -4.84
CA GLU A 504 -18.70 1.36 -6.30
C GLU A 504 -17.62 2.41 -6.60
N ARG A 505 -17.58 3.46 -5.79
CA ARG A 505 -16.58 4.50 -5.91
C ARG A 505 -15.17 4.00 -5.59
N LEU A 506 -15.00 3.19 -4.54
CA LEU A 506 -13.71 2.59 -4.23
C LEU A 506 -13.23 1.67 -5.35
N ILE A 507 -14.14 0.92 -5.98
CA ILE A 507 -13.83 0.10 -7.17
C ILE A 507 -13.30 0.99 -8.29
N ALA A 508 -14.02 2.05 -8.64
CA ALA A 508 -13.62 2.96 -9.72
C ALA A 508 -12.27 3.65 -9.43
N MET A 509 -12.08 4.16 -8.20
CA MET A 509 -10.82 4.79 -7.80
C MET A 509 -9.64 3.82 -7.83
N SER A 510 -9.83 2.58 -7.37
CA SER A 510 -8.79 1.55 -7.40
C SER A 510 -8.27 1.30 -8.81
N ILE A 511 -9.16 1.11 -9.77
CA ILE A 511 -8.81 0.83 -11.17
C ILE A 511 -8.18 2.07 -11.81
N PHE A 512 -8.73 3.25 -11.54
CA PHE A 512 -8.18 4.50 -12.04
C PHE A 512 -6.73 4.72 -11.59
N LEU A 513 -6.45 4.57 -10.28
CA LEU A 513 -5.10 4.73 -9.76
C LEU A 513 -4.13 3.70 -10.34
N HIS A 514 -4.60 2.48 -10.56
CA HIS A 514 -3.83 1.44 -11.23
C HIS A 514 -3.44 1.85 -12.65
N SER A 515 -4.41 2.33 -13.44
CA SER A 515 -4.16 2.82 -14.81
C SER A 515 -3.23 4.04 -14.82
N ALA A 516 -3.37 4.95 -13.87
CA ALA A 516 -2.50 6.11 -13.71
C ALA A 516 -1.05 5.70 -13.43
N ASN A 517 -0.84 4.66 -12.62
CA ASN A 517 0.50 4.12 -12.34
C ASN A 517 1.12 3.40 -13.56
N LEU A 518 0.28 2.84 -14.45
CA LEU A 518 0.76 2.18 -15.68
C LEU A 518 1.21 3.17 -16.75
N ASP A 519 0.50 4.27 -16.92
CA ASP A 519 0.80 5.31 -17.89
C ASP A 519 0.52 6.71 -17.33
N PRO A 520 1.47 7.30 -16.62
CA PRO A 520 1.32 8.64 -16.03
C PRO A 520 1.02 9.74 -17.07
N SER A 521 1.41 9.53 -18.34
CA SER A 521 1.18 10.54 -19.41
C SER A 521 -0.29 10.63 -19.83
N ASN A 522 -1.08 9.57 -19.66
CA ASN A 522 -2.50 9.52 -19.95
C ASN A 522 -3.40 9.94 -18.77
N THR A 523 -2.83 10.15 -17.61
CA THR A 523 -3.58 10.40 -16.37
C THR A 523 -4.47 11.64 -16.45
N ILE A 524 -4.00 12.70 -17.10
CA ILE A 524 -4.72 13.98 -17.20
C ILE A 524 -5.97 13.86 -18.11
N HIS A 525 -5.91 13.05 -19.15
CA HIS A 525 -7.04 12.87 -20.09
C HIS A 525 -8.10 11.88 -19.58
N ASN A 526 -7.75 10.99 -18.67
CA ASN A 526 -8.68 9.99 -18.12
C ASN A 526 -9.49 10.48 -16.91
N PHE A 527 -9.05 11.56 -16.24
CA PHE A 527 -9.83 12.20 -15.16
C PHE A 527 -11.22 12.63 -15.63
N ASP A 528 -11.32 13.17 -16.83
CA ASP A 528 -12.60 13.60 -17.42
C ASP A 528 -13.61 12.46 -17.58
N ASN A 529 -13.16 11.21 -17.68
CA ASN A 529 -14.01 10.03 -17.91
C ASN A 529 -14.55 9.38 -16.62
N ILE A 530 -13.84 9.52 -15.49
CA ILE A 530 -14.26 8.93 -14.20
C ILE A 530 -15.15 9.89 -13.42
N PHE A 531 -14.91 11.17 -13.59
CA PHE A 531 -15.67 12.26 -12.97
C PHE A 531 -16.60 12.94 -13.98
N TYR A 532 -17.16 12.18 -14.92
CA TYR A 532 -18.09 12.70 -15.89
C TYR A 532 -19.31 13.28 -15.18
N ILE A 533 -19.25 14.55 -14.89
CA ILE A 533 -20.40 15.37 -14.55
C ILE A 533 -21.09 15.66 -15.88
N ASN A 534 -22.16 14.94 -16.16
CA ASN A 534 -22.89 15.06 -17.40
C ASN A 534 -23.26 16.53 -17.68
N GLY A 535 -22.88 17.07 -18.82
CA GLY A 535 -23.63 18.14 -19.46
C GLY A 535 -23.01 19.51 -19.58
N TYR A 536 -21.68 19.65 -19.59
CA TYR A 536 -21.08 21.01 -19.73
C TYR A 536 -20.58 21.38 -21.13
N ASP A 537 -21.28 20.97 -22.17
CA ASP A 537 -20.93 21.37 -23.55
C ASP A 537 -21.47 22.74 -24.00
N ASN A 538 -22.18 23.50 -23.14
CA ASN A 538 -22.77 24.80 -23.52
C ASN A 538 -22.57 25.86 -22.43
N TYR A 539 -21.36 26.46 -22.37
CA TYR A 539 -21.11 27.63 -21.56
C TYR A 539 -21.42 28.93 -22.33
N THR A 540 -22.60 29.48 -22.17
CA THR A 540 -22.89 30.82 -22.71
C THR A 540 -23.65 31.77 -21.79
N THR A 541 -24.10 31.39 -20.60
CA THR A 541 -24.71 32.38 -19.69
C THR A 541 -24.60 31.98 -18.23
N GLU A 542 -24.10 32.86 -17.39
CA GLU A 542 -24.09 32.82 -15.92
C GLU A 542 -23.06 31.90 -15.26
N TYR A 543 -21.80 32.32 -15.35
CA TYR A 543 -20.66 31.70 -14.64
C TYR A 543 -20.90 31.42 -13.14
N LEU A 544 -21.74 32.19 -12.48
CA LEU A 544 -22.00 32.07 -11.05
C LEU A 544 -22.93 30.85 -10.73
N GLU A 545 -23.95 30.62 -11.54
CA GLU A 545 -24.85 29.48 -11.36
C GLU A 545 -24.18 28.17 -11.73
N ALA A 546 -23.46 28.14 -12.85
CA ALA A 546 -22.67 26.95 -13.26
C ALA A 546 -21.58 26.62 -12.22
N SER A 547 -20.93 27.63 -11.66
CA SER A 547 -19.95 27.43 -10.59
C SER A 547 -20.58 26.85 -9.32
N LYS A 548 -21.79 27.31 -8.98
CA LYS A 548 -22.54 26.80 -7.83
C LYS A 548 -22.92 25.35 -8.01
N GLU A 549 -23.50 24.98 -9.14
CA GLU A 549 -23.88 23.60 -9.47
C GLU A 549 -22.67 22.67 -9.43
N TRP A 550 -21.53 23.10 -9.98
CA TRP A 550 -20.29 22.34 -9.94
C TRP A 550 -19.81 22.14 -8.49
N CYS A 551 -19.84 23.21 -7.68
CA CYS A 551 -19.46 23.11 -6.27
C CYS A 551 -20.37 22.19 -5.47
N GLU A 552 -21.68 22.21 -5.74
CA GLU A 552 -22.65 21.32 -5.09
C GLU A 552 -22.44 19.86 -5.49
N GLU A 553 -22.20 19.57 -6.77
CA GLU A 553 -21.88 18.24 -7.24
C GLU A 553 -20.54 17.74 -6.68
N PHE A 554 -19.52 18.57 -6.64
CA PHE A 554 -18.25 18.21 -6.02
C PHE A 554 -18.38 17.94 -4.52
N LEU A 555 -19.19 18.73 -3.79
CA LEU A 555 -19.44 18.47 -2.37
C LEU A 555 -20.23 17.18 -2.13
N LYS A 556 -21.23 16.88 -2.97
CA LYS A 556 -21.91 15.58 -2.94
C LYS A 556 -20.93 14.44 -3.16
N TYR A 557 -20.02 14.62 -4.12
CA TYR A 557 -18.96 13.68 -4.39
C TYR A 557 -18.07 13.45 -3.16
N LEU A 558 -17.63 14.50 -2.46
CA LEU A 558 -16.82 14.40 -1.24
C LEU A 558 -17.60 13.68 -0.12
N LYS A 559 -18.87 14.00 0.07
CA LYS A 559 -19.73 13.36 1.09
C LYS A 559 -19.97 11.88 0.83
N ILE A 560 -20.08 11.45 -0.44
CA ILE A 560 -20.15 10.02 -0.80
C ILE A 560 -18.84 9.30 -0.45
N SER A 561 -17.71 9.99 -0.38
CA SER A 561 -16.40 9.44 0.02
C SER A 561 -16.21 9.39 1.53
N GLU A 562 -17.16 9.91 2.31
CA GLU A 562 -17.09 9.93 3.76
C GLU A 562 -17.13 8.51 4.32
N CYS A 563 -16.16 8.22 5.20
CA CYS A 563 -16.18 7.07 6.07
C CYS A 563 -16.52 7.56 7.47
N PRO A 564 -17.73 7.36 7.98
CA PRO A 564 -18.04 7.74 9.33
C PRO A 564 -17.17 6.93 10.31
N VAL A 565 -16.44 7.62 11.16
CA VAL A 565 -15.63 7.02 12.22
C VAL A 565 -16.49 6.92 13.50
N ASP A 566 -17.13 8.02 13.86
CA ASP A 566 -18.13 8.13 14.94
C ASP A 566 -18.97 9.42 14.75
N SER A 567 -19.77 9.78 15.74
CA SER A 567 -20.61 10.99 15.66
C SER A 567 -19.81 12.31 15.64
N THR A 568 -18.57 12.30 16.10
CA THR A 568 -17.71 13.49 16.22
C THR A 568 -16.57 13.53 15.19
N HIS A 569 -16.28 12.40 14.56
CA HIS A 569 -15.19 12.25 13.62
C HIS A 569 -15.67 11.71 12.28
N ALA A 570 -15.13 12.24 11.20
CA ALA A 570 -15.33 11.72 9.85
C ALA A 570 -13.98 11.58 9.16
N SER A 571 -13.89 10.69 8.20
CA SER A 571 -12.74 10.54 7.30
C SER A 571 -13.24 10.36 5.87
N MET A 572 -12.36 10.47 4.90
CA MET A 572 -12.66 10.07 3.53
C MET A 572 -11.44 9.44 2.88
N ILE A 573 -11.68 8.56 1.94
CA ILE A 573 -10.63 8.03 1.07
C ILE A 573 -10.64 8.80 -0.24
N ILE A 574 -9.47 9.30 -0.60
CA ILE A 574 -9.26 10.06 -1.82
C ILE A 574 -8.04 9.55 -2.58
N PRO A 575 -8.02 9.67 -3.91
CA PRO A 575 -6.82 9.46 -4.70
C PRO A 575 -5.82 10.61 -4.44
N THR A 576 -4.56 10.25 -4.26
CA THR A 576 -3.45 11.21 -4.05
C THR A 576 -2.30 10.86 -4.97
N ALA A 577 -1.65 11.87 -5.55
CA ALA A 577 -0.39 11.71 -6.25
C ALA A 577 0.77 11.97 -5.28
N ILE A 578 1.79 11.10 -5.30
CA ILE A 578 3.02 11.26 -4.52
C ILE A 578 4.17 11.25 -5.51
N GLU A 579 4.93 12.36 -5.56
CA GLU A 579 6.12 12.46 -6.39
C GLU A 579 7.23 11.54 -5.87
N ASP A 580 8.12 11.10 -6.76
CA ASP A 580 9.32 10.30 -6.47
C ASP A 580 9.07 8.90 -5.84
N THR A 581 7.89 8.31 -6.03
CA THR A 581 7.60 6.95 -5.61
C THR A 581 7.39 6.01 -6.80
N GLN A 582 7.51 4.71 -6.57
CA GLN A 582 7.21 3.70 -7.59
C GLN A 582 5.70 3.58 -7.88
N THR A 583 4.87 4.01 -6.94
CA THR A 583 3.42 4.12 -7.07
C THR A 583 2.99 5.58 -6.89
N PRO A 584 3.17 6.43 -7.92
CA PRO A 584 2.90 7.86 -7.81
C PRO A 584 1.43 8.19 -7.56
N ALA A 585 0.50 7.30 -7.91
CA ALA A 585 -0.92 7.46 -7.63
C ALA A 585 -1.38 6.43 -6.59
N CYS A 586 -1.88 6.89 -5.45
CA CYS A 586 -2.29 6.02 -4.35
C CYS A 586 -3.58 6.48 -3.65
N LEU A 587 -4.19 5.57 -2.89
CA LEU A 587 -5.29 5.90 -1.98
C LEU A 587 -4.73 6.48 -0.67
N SER A 588 -5.34 7.57 -0.22
CA SER A 588 -4.98 8.23 1.03
C SER A 588 -6.22 8.64 1.82
N THR A 589 -6.06 8.83 3.12
CA THR A 589 -7.09 9.43 3.97
C THR A 589 -6.82 10.92 4.15
N ILE A 590 -7.86 11.68 4.49
CA ILE A 590 -7.68 13.10 4.82
C ILE A 590 -6.77 13.23 6.04
N CYS A 591 -5.72 14.01 5.85
CA CYS A 591 -4.92 14.59 6.91
C CYS A 591 -5.04 16.14 6.81
N PRO A 592 -4.70 16.90 7.85
CA PRO A 592 -4.80 18.36 7.81
C PRO A 592 -3.74 19.04 6.96
N ASP A 593 -2.86 18.28 6.33
CA ASP A 593 -1.91 18.79 5.36
C ASP A 593 -2.61 19.68 4.32
N PHE A 594 -2.37 20.96 4.40
CA PHE A 594 -3.05 21.97 3.60
C PHE A 594 -2.85 21.77 2.09
N TYR A 595 -1.66 21.32 1.72
CA TYR A 595 -1.32 21.19 0.31
C TYR A 595 -1.98 19.98 -0.36
N ALA A 596 -2.02 18.83 0.34
CA ALA A 596 -2.57 17.61 -0.23
C ALA A 596 -4.10 17.51 0.01
N GLN A 597 -4.54 17.60 1.24
CA GLN A 597 -5.91 17.24 1.62
C GLN A 597 -6.60 18.26 2.53
N GLY A 598 -5.85 19.02 3.31
CA GLY A 598 -6.39 20.11 4.11
C GLY A 598 -7.05 21.20 3.25
N GLY A 599 -6.64 21.31 1.99
CA GLY A 599 -7.29 22.15 1.00
C GLY A 599 -8.75 21.76 0.74
N ILE A 600 -9.10 20.46 0.86
CA ILE A 600 -10.49 19.99 0.77
C ILE A 600 -11.31 20.50 1.95
N ILE A 601 -10.77 20.43 3.17
CA ILE A 601 -11.43 20.97 4.37
C ILE A 601 -11.66 22.46 4.20
N PHE A 602 -10.64 23.18 3.77
CA PHE A 602 -10.74 24.61 3.49
C PHE A 602 -11.78 24.95 2.41
N TYR A 603 -11.84 24.15 1.34
CA TYR A 603 -12.87 24.28 0.30
C TYR A 603 -14.28 24.09 0.87
N ILE A 604 -14.49 23.07 1.72
CA ILE A 604 -15.79 22.83 2.35
C ILE A 604 -16.20 24.01 3.25
N LEU A 605 -15.26 24.58 4.02
CA LEU A 605 -15.47 25.76 4.84
C LEU A 605 -15.82 27.00 4.00
N ALA A 606 -15.09 27.24 2.93
CA ALA A 606 -15.37 28.36 2.00
C ALA A 606 -16.76 28.20 1.37
N TYR A 607 -17.11 26.99 0.92
CA TYR A 607 -18.44 26.67 0.40
C TYR A 607 -19.53 26.90 1.46
N ALA A 608 -19.34 26.43 2.69
CA ALA A 608 -20.27 26.63 3.81
C ALA A 608 -20.50 28.13 4.09
N LYS A 609 -19.45 28.94 4.02
CA LYS A 609 -19.54 30.40 4.20
C LYS A 609 -20.32 31.04 3.07
N VAL A 610 -19.97 30.78 1.82
CA VAL A 610 -20.58 31.41 0.64
C VAL A 610 -22.07 31.10 0.55
N PHE A 611 -22.48 29.87 0.85
CA PHE A 611 -23.87 29.42 0.75
C PHE A 611 -24.60 29.35 2.11
N SER A 612 -23.97 29.81 3.21
CA SER A 612 -24.53 29.86 4.58
C SER A 612 -25.02 28.49 5.08
N LYS A 613 -24.28 27.42 4.75
CA LYS A 613 -24.64 26.03 5.10
C LYS A 613 -23.86 25.55 6.34
N LEU A 614 -24.42 25.74 7.54
CA LEU A 614 -23.79 25.35 8.81
C LEU A 614 -23.49 23.85 8.90
N GLU A 615 -24.29 22.99 8.29
CA GLU A 615 -24.09 21.54 8.27
C GLU A 615 -22.77 21.13 7.59
N ASP A 616 -22.37 21.88 6.54
CA ASP A 616 -21.10 21.65 5.84
C ASP A 616 -19.91 22.14 6.68
N LYS A 617 -20.08 23.21 7.48
CA LYS A 617 -19.07 23.59 8.50
C LYS A 617 -18.86 22.49 9.52
N LEU A 618 -19.93 21.94 10.08
CA LEU A 618 -19.85 20.84 11.05
C LEU A 618 -19.21 19.57 10.44
N TYR A 619 -19.42 19.35 9.15
CA TYR A 619 -18.77 18.26 8.44
C TYR A 619 -17.25 18.48 8.32
N ALA A 620 -16.81 19.69 7.93
CA ALA A 620 -15.40 20.04 7.90
C ALA A 620 -14.74 19.90 9.29
N ASP A 621 -15.43 20.31 10.36
CA ASP A 621 -14.94 20.16 11.74
C ASP A 621 -14.73 18.68 12.11
N ARG A 622 -15.66 17.79 11.75
CA ARG A 622 -15.49 16.33 11.99
C ARG A 622 -14.30 15.75 11.23
N LEU A 623 -14.04 16.20 10.01
CA LEU A 623 -12.86 15.80 9.25
C LEU A 623 -11.56 16.27 9.93
N LEU A 624 -11.55 17.50 10.43
CA LEU A 624 -10.39 18.08 11.10
C LEU A 624 -10.10 17.40 12.46
N GLU A 625 -11.14 17.11 13.25
CA GLU A 625 -10.97 16.40 14.54
C GLU A 625 -10.40 15.00 14.34
N ASN A 626 -10.85 14.30 13.32
CA ASN A 626 -10.30 13.02 12.97
C ASN A 626 -8.79 13.09 12.62
N ALA A 627 -8.40 14.11 11.88
CA ALA A 627 -7.00 14.34 11.56
C ALA A 627 -6.16 14.66 12.82
N LYS A 628 -6.70 15.38 13.79
CA LYS A 628 -6.04 15.64 15.08
C LYS A 628 -5.80 14.38 15.90
N ASP A 629 -6.75 13.45 15.91
CA ASP A 629 -6.62 12.18 16.67
C ASP A 629 -5.56 11.24 16.09
N ALA A 630 -5.38 11.24 14.77
CA ALA A 630 -4.33 10.48 14.12
C ALA A 630 -2.91 10.89 14.60
N LEU A 631 -2.76 12.09 15.13
CA LEU A 631 -1.49 12.65 15.59
C LEU A 631 -1.23 12.53 17.09
N LYS A 632 -2.21 12.11 17.86
CA LYS A 632 -2.00 11.76 19.28
C LYS A 632 -1.05 10.55 19.43
N ASN A 633 -0.85 9.78 18.34
CA ASN A 633 0.11 8.68 18.26
C ASN A 633 1.05 8.84 17.05
N PRO A 634 1.96 9.84 17.05
CA PRO A 634 2.83 10.07 15.93
C PRO A 634 3.81 8.89 15.75
N SER A 635 3.88 8.33 14.56
CA SER A 635 5.05 7.57 14.13
C SER A 635 6.27 8.51 14.16
N LYS A 636 7.45 8.02 14.52
CA LYS A 636 8.68 8.81 14.74
C LYS A 636 9.12 9.72 13.57
N ILE A 637 8.53 9.60 12.40
CA ILE A 637 8.79 10.42 11.19
C ILE A 637 8.05 11.76 11.25
N ALA A 638 6.93 11.87 11.98
CA ALA A 638 6.05 13.04 11.95
C ALA A 638 6.52 14.24 12.80
N GLU A 639 7.44 14.08 13.76
CA GLU A 639 7.73 15.16 14.71
C GLU A 639 8.44 16.37 14.09
N LYS A 640 9.39 16.19 13.17
CA LYS A 640 10.13 17.32 12.59
C LYS A 640 9.31 18.13 11.56
N ASN A 641 8.53 17.44 10.74
CA ASN A 641 7.70 18.07 9.70
C ASN A 641 6.33 18.54 10.22
N ALA A 642 6.01 18.27 11.47
CA ALA A 642 4.71 18.60 12.06
C ALA A 642 4.42 20.11 12.11
N PHE A 643 5.46 20.96 12.07
CA PHE A 643 5.31 22.43 12.10
C PHE A 643 5.14 23.06 10.73
N SER A 644 5.45 22.34 9.67
CA SER A 644 5.37 22.89 8.31
C SER A 644 3.91 23.14 7.87
N LEU A 645 3.73 23.87 6.77
CA LEU A 645 2.41 24.02 6.14
C LEU A 645 1.92 22.70 5.50
N TYR A 646 2.81 21.75 5.25
CA TYR A 646 2.48 20.34 4.95
C TYR A 646 2.23 19.52 6.23
N GLY A 647 2.66 20.01 7.36
CA GLY A 647 2.52 19.34 8.63
C GLY A 647 1.24 19.74 9.37
N PHE A 648 0.94 18.96 10.37
CA PHE A 648 -0.30 19.09 11.11
C PHE A 648 -0.50 20.46 11.78
N TRP A 649 0.53 20.96 12.49
CA TRP A 649 0.38 22.17 13.27
C TRP A 649 0.22 23.40 12.39
N GLY A 650 1.06 23.56 11.36
CA GLY A 650 0.96 24.68 10.43
C GLY A 650 -0.33 24.66 9.63
N SER A 651 -0.71 23.52 9.10
CA SER A 651 -1.96 23.36 8.35
C SER A 651 -3.19 23.57 9.22
N SER A 652 -3.23 23.00 10.42
CA SER A 652 -4.36 23.17 11.36
C SER A 652 -4.53 24.62 11.77
N LEU A 653 -3.41 25.32 12.06
CA LEU A 653 -3.44 26.74 12.39
C LEU A 653 -3.99 27.56 11.21
N TYR A 654 -3.50 27.29 9.99
CA TYR A 654 -3.97 27.99 8.79
C TYR A 654 -5.48 27.78 8.57
N ILE A 655 -5.95 26.55 8.63
CA ILE A 655 -7.37 26.20 8.43
C ILE A 655 -8.24 26.87 9.50
N LYS A 656 -7.89 26.69 10.80
CA LYS A 656 -8.69 27.23 11.90
C LYS A 656 -8.67 28.76 11.98
N TYR A 657 -7.56 29.39 11.66
CA TYR A 657 -7.49 30.85 11.60
C TYR A 657 -8.37 31.41 10.48
N ASN A 658 -8.33 30.82 9.29
CA ASN A 658 -9.20 31.24 8.18
C ASN A 658 -10.68 30.92 8.46
N GLU A 659 -10.98 29.81 9.10
CA GLU A 659 -12.34 29.49 9.56
C GLU A 659 -12.85 30.57 10.53
N TYR A 660 -12.06 30.95 11.52
CA TYR A 660 -12.38 32.06 12.43
C TYR A 660 -12.63 33.35 11.66
N LEU A 661 -11.76 33.71 10.73
CA LEU A 661 -11.94 34.91 9.90
C LEU A 661 -13.21 34.84 9.04
N MET A 662 -13.62 33.67 8.59
CA MET A 662 -14.83 33.48 7.78
C MET A 662 -16.11 33.57 8.59
N PHE A 663 -16.15 32.96 9.80
CA PHE A 663 -17.38 32.77 10.56
C PHE A 663 -17.47 33.63 11.84
N ASP A 664 -16.37 34.21 12.30
CA ASP A 664 -16.25 35.02 13.54
C ASP A 664 -16.80 34.29 14.79
N ASP A 665 -16.51 33.00 14.88
CA ASP A 665 -16.99 32.15 15.96
C ASP A 665 -16.01 32.14 17.14
N LYS A 666 -16.53 32.36 18.36
CA LYS A 666 -15.73 32.38 19.60
C LYS A 666 -15.07 31.04 19.91
N THR A 667 -15.68 29.95 19.51
CA THR A 667 -15.13 28.59 19.68
C THR A 667 -13.93 28.40 18.75
N ASP A 668 -14.03 28.82 17.50
CA ASP A 668 -12.91 28.77 16.56
C ASP A 668 -11.76 29.66 17.05
N TYR A 669 -12.06 30.85 17.60
CA TYR A 669 -11.03 31.71 18.20
C TYR A 669 -10.29 31.04 19.36
N ALA A 670 -11.01 30.33 20.24
CA ALA A 670 -10.39 29.59 21.34
C ALA A 670 -9.48 28.48 20.83
N CYS A 671 -9.91 27.76 19.80
CA CYS A 671 -9.09 26.74 19.14
C CYS A 671 -7.82 27.32 18.50
N VAL A 672 -7.92 28.47 17.82
CA VAL A 672 -6.75 29.17 17.26
C VAL A 672 -5.78 29.57 18.36
N PHE A 673 -6.28 30.11 19.47
CA PHE A 673 -5.45 30.52 20.62
C PHE A 673 -4.69 29.32 21.23
N ASP A 674 -5.35 28.19 21.42
CA ASP A 674 -4.74 26.97 21.98
C ASP A 674 -3.72 26.34 21.00
N LEU A 675 -4.00 26.40 19.68
CA LEU A 675 -3.05 25.97 18.65
C LEU A 675 -1.79 26.83 18.67
N ILE A 676 -1.94 28.17 18.70
CA ILE A 676 -0.80 29.10 18.77
C ILE A 676 0.05 28.80 19.99
N LYS A 677 -0.58 28.65 21.18
CA LYS A 677 0.13 28.31 22.41
C LYS A 677 0.93 27.03 22.26
N THR A 678 0.30 25.98 21.75
CA THR A 678 0.95 24.69 21.55
C THR A 678 2.12 24.77 20.58
N ILE A 679 1.96 25.50 19.47
CA ILE A 679 3.01 25.68 18.46
C ILE A 679 4.18 26.47 19.05
N ILE A 680 3.93 27.56 19.74
CA ILE A 680 4.95 28.41 20.37
C ILE A 680 5.72 27.62 21.45
N ASP A 681 5.02 26.93 22.36
CA ASP A 681 5.66 26.10 23.40
C ASP A 681 6.61 25.05 22.82
N LYS A 682 6.26 24.51 21.65
CA LYS A 682 7.10 23.53 20.94
C LYS A 682 8.24 24.20 20.15
N LEU A 683 7.99 25.35 19.49
CA LEU A 683 9.02 26.08 18.75
C LEU A 683 10.13 26.64 19.67
N LEU A 684 9.80 27.00 20.91
CA LEU A 684 10.78 27.40 21.92
C LEU A 684 11.85 26.33 22.19
N GLN A 685 11.48 25.06 22.03
CA GLN A 685 12.36 23.90 22.26
C GLN A 685 13.17 23.52 21.02
N GLN A 686 12.85 24.06 19.84
CA GLN A 686 13.52 23.72 18.58
C GLN A 686 14.86 24.47 18.43
N ARG A 687 15.77 23.83 17.68
CA ARG A 687 17.01 24.42 17.19
C ARG A 687 16.98 24.48 15.69
N PHE A 688 17.24 25.63 15.13
CA PHE A 688 17.33 25.83 13.68
C PHE A 688 18.78 25.55 13.25
N GLU A 689 19.14 24.28 13.05
CA GLU A 689 20.55 23.86 12.79
C GLU A 689 20.75 23.32 11.38
N ASN A 690 19.68 22.90 10.68
CA ASN A 690 19.79 22.27 9.37
C ASN A 690 19.24 23.18 8.26
N ALA A 691 20.14 23.75 7.45
CA ALA A 691 19.84 24.80 6.51
C ALA A 691 18.77 24.42 5.43
N GLU A 692 18.79 23.19 4.94
CA GLU A 692 17.91 22.82 3.82
C GLU A 692 16.47 22.52 4.26
N ASN A 693 16.27 21.87 5.41
CA ASN A 693 14.94 21.43 5.86
C ASN A 693 14.26 22.42 6.80
N ASP A 694 15.03 23.20 7.60
CA ASP A 694 14.44 24.08 8.61
C ASP A 694 13.88 25.37 7.99
N PHE A 695 14.47 25.85 6.89
CA PHE A 695 14.11 27.11 6.22
C PHE A 695 13.20 26.94 5.01
N ASP A 696 12.75 25.74 4.71
CA ASP A 696 11.73 25.50 3.69
C ASP A 696 10.40 26.15 4.10
N PHE A 697 9.74 26.91 3.18
CA PHE A 697 8.50 27.58 3.49
C PHE A 697 7.34 26.60 3.63
N MET A 698 7.31 25.55 2.83
CA MET A 698 6.23 24.57 2.83
C MET A 698 6.52 23.37 3.74
N HIS A 699 7.75 22.84 3.76
CA HIS A 699 8.13 21.66 4.53
C HIS A 699 8.85 21.97 5.85
N GLY A 700 9.36 23.18 6.02
CA GLY A 700 10.08 23.63 7.19
C GLY A 700 9.27 24.54 8.11
N PHE A 701 9.98 25.34 8.91
CA PHE A 701 9.38 26.25 9.90
C PHE A 701 8.92 27.58 9.30
N SER A 702 9.44 27.98 8.13
CA SER A 702 9.31 29.35 7.63
C SER A 702 7.87 29.74 7.38
N GLY A 703 7.05 28.87 6.78
CA GLY A 703 5.65 29.17 6.52
C GLY A 703 4.81 29.31 7.78
N THR A 704 5.07 28.51 8.80
CA THR A 704 4.35 28.63 10.09
C THR A 704 4.78 29.86 10.87
N ILE A 705 6.07 30.22 10.86
CA ILE A 705 6.56 31.46 11.45
C ILE A 705 5.97 32.68 10.72
N TYR A 706 5.88 32.62 9.38
CA TYR A 706 5.19 33.65 8.58
C TYR A 706 3.73 33.80 9.02
N LEU A 707 2.98 32.72 9.14
CA LEU A 707 1.58 32.70 9.55
C LEU A 707 1.40 33.24 10.98
N LEU A 708 2.27 32.86 11.91
CA LEU A 708 2.26 33.41 13.27
C LEU A 708 2.50 34.93 13.26
N ALA A 709 3.48 35.39 12.49
CA ALA A 709 3.74 36.83 12.34
C ALA A 709 2.51 37.59 11.81
N GLU A 710 1.81 37.02 10.83
CA GLU A 710 0.59 37.61 10.28
C GLU A 710 -0.54 37.64 11.31
N ILE A 711 -0.76 36.59 12.05
CA ILE A 711 -1.80 36.50 13.09
C ILE A 711 -1.51 37.50 14.22
N LEU A 712 -0.27 37.50 14.75
CA LEU A 712 0.11 38.43 15.80
C LEU A 712 -0.06 39.89 15.40
N ARG A 713 0.21 40.22 14.13
CA ARG A 713 0.00 41.56 13.63
C ARG A 713 -1.48 41.97 13.59
N ASN A 714 -2.37 41.02 13.30
CA ASN A 714 -3.79 41.27 13.05
C ASN A 714 -4.65 41.16 14.30
N ASP A 715 -4.17 40.51 15.38
CA ASP A 715 -4.92 40.28 16.62
C ASP A 715 -4.16 40.77 17.85
N ASN A 716 -4.68 41.89 18.47
CA ASN A 716 -4.05 42.52 19.62
C ASN A 716 -3.99 41.60 20.86
N LYS A 717 -4.98 40.73 21.07
CA LYS A 717 -5.00 39.83 22.25
C LYS A 717 -3.97 38.75 22.13
N ILE A 718 -3.86 38.14 20.93
CA ILE A 718 -2.84 37.14 20.61
C ILE A 718 -1.46 37.79 20.68
N PHE A 719 -1.30 39.01 20.16
CA PHE A 719 -0.06 39.78 20.24
C PHE A 719 0.39 39.98 21.70
N ILE A 720 -0.45 40.55 22.55
CA ILE A 720 -0.10 40.81 23.97
C ILE A 720 0.28 39.50 24.70
N THR A 721 -0.32 38.37 24.32
CA THR A 721 -0.11 37.10 25.04
C THR A 721 1.19 36.40 24.62
N PHE A 722 1.53 36.42 23.33
CA PHE A 722 2.58 35.58 22.77
C PHE A 722 3.77 36.34 22.18
N PHE A 723 3.78 37.66 22.21
CA PHE A 723 4.80 38.47 21.54
C PHE A 723 6.23 38.19 22.04
N ASP A 724 6.43 38.12 23.36
CA ASP A 724 7.79 37.90 23.92
C ASP A 724 8.39 36.58 23.50
N ASP A 725 7.58 35.52 23.52
CA ASP A 725 8.01 34.18 23.06
C ASP A 725 8.24 34.16 21.55
N PHE A 726 7.36 34.80 20.78
CA PHE A 726 7.51 34.95 19.34
C PHE A 726 8.74 35.77 18.94
N ASP A 727 9.03 36.88 19.65
CA ASP A 727 10.24 37.68 19.44
C ASP A 727 11.50 36.83 19.61
N TYR A 728 11.53 36.03 20.68
CA TYR A 728 12.66 35.12 20.95
C TYR A 728 12.82 34.07 19.85
N ILE A 729 11.74 33.43 19.40
CA ILE A 729 11.75 32.44 18.32
C ILE A 729 12.21 33.10 17.02
N SER A 730 11.64 34.29 16.69
CA SER A 730 11.93 35.03 15.47
C SER A 730 13.39 35.43 15.37
N ARG A 731 14.01 35.88 16.47
CA ARG A 731 15.44 36.22 16.49
C ARG A 731 16.32 35.03 16.24
N LYS A 732 16.03 33.90 16.88
CA LYS A 732 16.75 32.63 16.63
C LYS A 732 16.63 32.18 15.16
N TYR A 733 15.43 32.26 14.61
CA TYR A 733 15.17 31.93 13.20
C TYR A 733 15.94 32.85 12.23
N ILE A 734 15.86 34.17 12.42
CA ILE A 734 16.52 35.18 11.57
C ILE A 734 18.04 35.02 11.64
N ASP A 735 18.59 34.88 12.84
CA ASP A 735 20.04 34.72 13.05
C ASP A 735 20.54 33.44 12.35
N ALA A 736 19.83 32.33 12.48
CA ALA A 736 20.15 31.06 11.83
C ALA A 736 20.00 31.16 10.31
N PHE A 737 18.95 31.79 9.80
CA PHE A 737 18.75 32.01 8.35
C PHE A 737 19.89 32.84 7.76
N PHE A 738 20.19 34.03 8.35
CA PHE A 738 21.26 34.87 7.86
C PHE A 738 22.64 34.18 7.96
N TYR A 739 22.88 33.39 9.00
CA TYR A 739 24.09 32.59 9.13
C TYR A 739 24.21 31.57 8.01
N SER A 740 23.17 30.78 7.76
CA SER A 740 23.13 29.78 6.69
C SER A 740 23.30 30.41 5.32
N PHE A 741 22.66 31.55 5.07
CA PHE A 741 22.79 32.29 3.83
C PHE A 741 24.24 32.80 3.59
N LEU A 742 24.86 33.43 4.58
CA LEU A 742 26.21 33.99 4.47
C LEU A 742 27.29 32.91 4.28
N ASN A 743 27.07 31.71 4.78
CA ASN A 743 27.97 30.57 4.62
C ASN A 743 27.72 29.75 3.35
N GLY A 744 26.79 30.16 2.49
CA GLY A 744 26.53 29.52 1.19
C GLY A 744 25.92 28.11 1.32
N THR A 745 25.25 27.82 2.44
CA THR A 745 24.57 26.52 2.65
C THR A 745 23.13 26.52 2.11
N PHE A 746 22.70 27.62 1.48
CA PHE A 746 21.39 27.78 0.89
C PHE A 746 21.52 27.83 -0.64
N SER A 747 21.04 26.82 -1.33
CA SER A 747 21.13 26.71 -2.80
C SER A 747 19.78 26.65 -3.51
N GLU A 748 18.70 26.43 -2.76
CA GLU A 748 17.37 26.30 -3.36
C GLU A 748 16.77 27.62 -3.81
N ILE A 749 16.16 27.62 -5.00
CA ILE A 749 15.52 28.78 -5.64
C ILE A 749 14.00 28.66 -5.53
N GLY A 750 13.30 29.77 -5.31
CA GLY A 750 11.87 29.86 -5.34
C GLY A 750 11.23 30.22 -4.01
N PHE A 751 9.90 30.28 -4.01
CA PHE A 751 9.12 30.69 -2.85
C PHE A 751 8.87 29.54 -1.88
N ALA A 752 8.43 28.40 -2.41
CA ALA A 752 8.02 27.27 -1.58
C ALA A 752 9.21 26.60 -0.87
N HIS A 753 10.31 26.41 -1.56
CA HIS A 753 11.45 25.62 -1.08
C HIS A 753 12.77 26.41 -0.97
N GLY A 754 12.77 27.67 -1.43
CA GLY A 754 13.99 28.45 -1.56
C GLY A 754 14.06 29.74 -0.75
N ILE A 755 15.05 30.53 -1.09
CA ILE A 755 15.35 31.83 -0.43
C ILE A 755 14.18 32.79 -0.43
N SER A 756 13.40 32.84 -1.52
CA SER A 756 12.33 33.86 -1.70
C SER A 756 11.26 33.77 -0.60
N GLY A 757 10.85 32.57 -0.19
CA GLY A 757 9.90 32.39 0.91
C GLY A 757 10.46 32.84 2.27
N ASN A 758 11.75 32.65 2.50
CA ASN A 758 12.44 33.14 3.71
C ASN A 758 12.55 34.67 3.72
N ILE A 759 12.84 35.29 2.58
CA ILE A 759 12.82 36.76 2.43
C ILE A 759 11.44 37.31 2.80
N ALA A 760 10.35 36.69 2.31
CA ALA A 760 8.99 37.08 2.65
C ALA A 760 8.71 36.90 4.16
N THR A 761 9.16 35.81 4.77
CA THR A 761 9.02 35.54 6.21
C THR A 761 9.74 36.59 7.06
N VAL A 762 11.02 36.85 6.76
CA VAL A 762 11.81 37.87 7.47
C VAL A 762 11.20 39.27 7.30
N ALA A 763 10.73 39.58 6.10
CA ALA A 763 10.04 40.86 5.84
C ALA A 763 8.73 40.94 6.64
N MET A 764 7.95 39.88 6.79
CA MET A 764 6.75 39.88 7.62
C MET A 764 7.09 40.08 9.10
N ILE A 765 8.11 39.38 9.62
CA ILE A 765 8.60 39.54 10.99
C ILE A 765 9.05 41.00 11.24
N SER A 766 9.63 41.67 10.24
CA SER A 766 10.13 43.06 10.38
C SER A 766 9.06 44.10 10.74
N LYS A 767 7.78 43.76 10.59
CA LYS A 767 6.66 44.57 11.06
C LYS A 767 6.48 44.52 12.58
N LEU A 768 6.94 43.48 13.22
CA LEU A 768 6.75 43.22 14.64
C LEU A 768 8.01 43.53 15.45
N ILE A 769 9.18 43.23 14.91
CA ILE A 769 10.48 43.38 15.60
C ILE A 769 11.52 44.04 14.66
N PRO A 770 12.51 44.77 15.22
CA PRO A 770 13.63 45.27 14.42
C PRO A 770 14.52 44.15 13.89
N ILE A 771 14.94 44.26 12.63
CA ILE A 771 15.83 43.32 11.93
C ILE A 771 17.05 44.02 11.33
N ASP A 772 18.05 43.24 10.87
CA ASP A 772 19.15 43.77 10.05
C ASP A 772 18.73 43.91 8.59
N TYR A 773 18.26 45.08 8.21
CA TYR A 773 17.82 45.39 6.85
C TYR A 773 18.92 45.25 5.81
N ASN A 774 20.18 45.50 6.17
CA ASN A 774 21.30 45.34 5.23
C ASN A 774 21.48 43.90 4.81
N LYS A 775 21.36 42.97 5.76
CA LYS A 775 21.39 41.53 5.45
C LYS A 775 20.21 41.09 4.60
N LEU A 776 19.02 41.62 4.92
CA LEU A 776 17.83 41.34 4.09
C LEU A 776 18.01 41.82 2.65
N GLU A 777 18.54 43.02 2.44
CA GLU A 777 18.83 43.55 1.09
C GLU A 777 19.88 42.70 0.35
N GLN A 778 20.89 42.16 1.05
CA GLN A 778 21.84 41.22 0.47
C GLN A 778 21.15 39.94 0.02
N CYS A 779 20.22 39.38 0.84
CA CYS A 779 19.43 38.21 0.47
C CYS A 779 18.59 38.44 -0.79
N ILE A 780 17.90 39.60 -0.89
CA ILE A 780 17.09 39.96 -2.08
C ILE A 780 17.96 40.00 -3.35
N LYS A 781 19.12 40.64 -3.29
CA LYS A 781 20.03 40.79 -4.43
C LYS A 781 20.62 39.42 -4.84
N ALA A 782 20.93 38.55 -3.88
CA ALA A 782 21.46 37.22 -4.16
C ALA A 782 20.39 36.32 -4.78
N ASP A 783 19.16 36.34 -4.26
CA ASP A 783 18.02 35.60 -4.81
C ASP A 783 17.73 36.03 -6.26
N ASP A 784 17.73 37.34 -6.53
CA ASP A 784 17.58 37.88 -7.89
C ASP A 784 18.70 37.41 -8.84
N HIS A 785 19.94 37.34 -8.34
CA HIS A 785 21.07 36.84 -9.11
C HIS A 785 20.93 35.33 -9.40
N MET A 786 20.69 34.52 -8.38
CA MET A 786 20.53 33.07 -8.51
C MET A 786 19.38 32.73 -9.46
N PHE A 787 18.25 33.41 -9.35
CA PHE A 787 17.10 33.19 -10.21
C PHE A 787 17.40 33.49 -11.68
N LYS A 788 18.11 34.61 -11.96
CA LYS A 788 18.50 35.01 -13.32
C LYS A 788 19.53 34.07 -13.96
N GLU A 789 20.43 33.53 -13.18
CA GLU A 789 21.44 32.56 -13.64
C GLU A 789 20.83 31.16 -13.91
N SER A 790 19.69 30.84 -13.30
CA SER A 790 19.01 29.57 -13.50
C SER A 790 18.18 29.58 -14.79
N SER A 791 18.64 28.86 -15.81
CA SER A 791 17.89 28.72 -17.07
C SER A 791 16.61 27.90 -16.90
N GLU A 792 16.48 27.09 -15.88
CA GLU A 792 15.32 26.26 -15.57
C GLU A 792 14.22 27.09 -14.90
N HIS A 793 14.53 27.72 -13.77
CA HIS A 793 13.55 28.45 -12.95
C HIS A 793 13.04 29.74 -13.61
N SER A 794 13.88 30.43 -14.36
CA SER A 794 13.52 31.67 -15.06
C SER A 794 12.48 31.47 -16.19
N CYS A 795 12.24 30.22 -16.61
CA CYS A 795 11.25 29.85 -17.61
C CYS A 795 9.96 29.24 -17.01
N LEU A 796 9.91 29.09 -15.66
CA LEU A 796 8.74 28.51 -14.99
C LEU A 796 7.74 29.58 -14.54
N PRO A 797 6.43 29.42 -14.83
CA PRO A 797 5.40 30.34 -14.37
C PRO A 797 5.03 30.19 -12.90
N SER A 798 5.34 29.04 -12.27
CA SER A 798 4.85 28.62 -10.96
C SER A 798 5.12 29.59 -9.80
N TRP A 799 4.31 29.53 -8.75
CA TRP A 799 4.58 30.26 -7.53
C TRP A 799 5.58 29.55 -6.61
N CYS A 800 5.70 28.22 -6.68
CA CYS A 800 6.60 27.50 -5.76
C CYS A 800 8.08 27.73 -6.12
N ASN A 801 8.48 27.63 -7.38
CA ASN A 801 9.87 27.76 -7.81
C ASN A 801 10.09 28.61 -9.07
N GLY A 802 9.07 29.36 -9.52
CA GLY A 802 9.10 30.16 -10.74
C GLY A 802 8.83 31.65 -10.50
N ILE A 803 8.51 32.32 -11.63
CA ILE A 803 8.34 33.78 -11.70
C ILE A 803 7.25 34.29 -10.74
N ALA A 804 6.09 33.62 -10.67
CA ALA A 804 5.01 34.05 -9.79
C ALA A 804 5.45 34.03 -8.31
N GLY A 805 6.28 33.07 -7.88
CA GLY A 805 6.85 33.03 -6.52
C GLY A 805 7.78 34.19 -6.24
N GLN A 806 8.59 34.59 -7.22
CA GLN A 806 9.44 35.77 -7.11
C GLN A 806 8.60 37.06 -6.94
N ILE A 807 7.56 37.23 -7.76
CA ILE A 807 6.62 38.34 -7.63
C ILE A 807 5.98 38.34 -6.23
N LEU A 808 5.47 37.21 -5.76
CA LEU A 808 4.83 37.07 -4.45
C LEU A 808 5.77 37.51 -3.31
N ALA A 809 7.00 37.03 -3.29
CA ALA A 809 7.97 37.40 -2.26
C ALA A 809 8.26 38.91 -2.25
N ARG A 810 8.38 39.55 -3.43
CA ARG A 810 8.67 40.97 -3.55
C ARG A 810 7.47 41.84 -3.15
N VAL A 811 6.24 41.43 -3.50
CA VAL A 811 5.02 42.14 -3.06
C VAL A 811 4.87 42.04 -1.53
N ILE A 812 5.04 40.86 -0.96
CA ILE A 812 5.01 40.69 0.50
C ILE A 812 6.08 41.57 1.16
N GLY A 813 7.31 41.48 0.68
CA GLY A 813 8.40 42.31 1.19
C GLY A 813 8.16 43.80 1.10
N TYR A 814 7.69 44.30 -0.05
CA TYR A 814 7.35 45.69 -0.28
C TYR A 814 6.25 46.19 0.68
N THR A 815 5.21 45.40 0.88
CA THR A 815 4.09 45.71 1.79
C THR A 815 4.45 45.57 3.25
N ALA A 816 5.36 44.67 3.57
CA ALA A 816 5.75 44.33 4.94
C ALA A 816 6.80 45.26 5.52
N THR A 817 7.82 45.63 4.77
CA THR A 817 8.92 46.44 5.34
C THR A 817 8.56 47.90 5.57
N LEU A 818 9.00 48.43 6.71
CA LEU A 818 8.86 49.87 7.04
C LEU A 818 10.12 50.70 6.65
N ASN A 819 11.24 50.02 6.42
CA ASN A 819 12.49 50.66 6.03
C ASN A 819 12.42 51.17 4.59
N LYS A 820 12.63 52.45 4.36
CA LYS A 820 12.49 53.08 3.04
C LYS A 820 13.49 52.54 2.02
N SER A 821 14.77 52.35 2.39
CA SER A 821 15.80 51.85 1.50
C SER A 821 15.47 50.42 1.03
N THR A 822 15.13 49.54 1.99
CA THR A 822 14.77 48.14 1.71
C THR A 822 13.49 48.08 0.87
N LYS A 823 12.53 48.98 1.08
CA LYS A 823 11.31 49.08 0.26
C LYS A 823 11.64 49.41 -1.20
N GLU A 824 12.56 50.36 -1.43
CA GLU A 824 13.03 50.69 -2.79
C GLU A 824 13.74 49.52 -3.47
N VAL A 825 14.47 48.69 -2.69
CA VAL A 825 15.09 47.46 -3.20
C VAL A 825 14.02 46.44 -3.61
N PHE A 826 13.01 46.19 -2.78
CA PHE A 826 11.89 45.30 -3.13
C PHE A 826 11.15 45.81 -4.38
N GLU A 827 10.87 47.10 -4.50
CA GLU A 827 10.19 47.69 -5.64
C GLU A 827 11.01 47.54 -6.93
N SER A 828 12.32 47.82 -6.87
CA SER A 828 13.21 47.64 -8.00
C SER A 828 13.28 46.21 -8.47
N SER A 829 13.41 45.26 -7.52
CA SER A 829 13.40 43.84 -7.80
C SER A 829 12.06 43.41 -8.40
N LEU A 830 10.93 43.77 -7.82
CA LEU A 830 9.59 43.46 -8.33
C LEU A 830 9.41 43.90 -9.78
N ASN A 831 9.81 45.16 -10.10
CA ASN A 831 9.69 45.69 -11.44
C ASN A 831 10.47 44.87 -12.48
N SER A 832 11.60 44.26 -12.10
CA SER A 832 12.36 43.40 -13.00
C SER A 832 11.61 42.09 -13.36
N TYR A 833 10.71 41.59 -12.51
CA TYR A 833 9.86 40.42 -12.77
C TYR A 833 8.55 40.77 -13.50
N LEU A 834 8.20 42.03 -13.62
CA LEU A 834 7.05 42.51 -14.38
C LEU A 834 7.40 42.94 -15.81
N GLU A 835 8.65 42.70 -16.27
CA GLU A 835 9.03 42.88 -17.67
C GLU A 835 8.27 41.96 -18.60
N GLU A 836 8.03 42.37 -19.84
CA GLU A 836 7.24 41.66 -20.87
C GLU A 836 7.67 40.20 -21.07
N LYS A 837 8.97 39.91 -21.04
CA LYS A 837 9.50 38.55 -21.16
C LYS A 837 8.97 37.59 -20.08
N HIS A 838 8.88 38.03 -18.83
CA HIS A 838 8.39 37.25 -17.71
C HIS A 838 6.86 37.13 -17.71
N LEU A 839 6.17 38.23 -18.06
CA LEU A 839 4.70 38.20 -18.22
C LEU A 839 4.28 37.22 -19.32
N ASN A 840 5.02 37.14 -20.42
CA ASN A 840 4.75 36.14 -21.47
C ASN A 840 4.90 34.69 -20.96
N VAL A 841 5.87 34.42 -20.08
CA VAL A 841 5.99 33.09 -19.44
C VAL A 841 4.80 32.78 -18.54
N LEU A 842 4.36 33.75 -17.72
CA LEU A 842 3.17 33.55 -16.86
C LEU A 842 1.91 33.27 -17.67
N LEU A 843 1.71 33.96 -18.79
CA LEU A 843 0.55 33.78 -19.67
C LEU A 843 0.61 32.52 -20.53
N SER A 844 1.78 31.90 -20.69
CA SER A 844 1.95 30.65 -21.42
C SER A 844 1.56 29.41 -20.59
N CYS A 845 1.26 29.56 -19.31
CA CYS A 845 0.92 28.46 -18.40
C CYS A 845 -0.38 27.78 -18.83
N LYS A 846 -0.34 26.45 -18.98
CA LYS A 846 -1.49 25.63 -19.38
C LYS A 846 -1.99 24.67 -18.29
N GLN A 847 -1.20 24.46 -17.24
CA GLN A 847 -1.58 23.58 -16.14
C GLN A 847 -2.65 24.25 -15.27
N LEU A 848 -3.61 23.47 -14.77
CA LEU A 848 -4.73 23.99 -13.98
C LEU A 848 -4.53 23.90 -12.45
N CYS A 849 -3.36 23.50 -11.96
CA CYS A 849 -3.12 23.38 -10.54
C CYS A 849 -2.76 24.72 -9.86
N LEU A 850 -2.84 24.74 -8.52
CA LEU A 850 -2.47 25.91 -7.72
C LEU A 850 -0.94 26.08 -7.64
N CYS A 851 -0.19 24.98 -7.50
CA CYS A 851 1.26 25.04 -7.27
C CYS A 851 2.05 25.49 -8.51
N HIS A 852 1.85 24.85 -9.64
CA HIS A 852 2.61 25.06 -10.88
C HIS A 852 1.77 25.65 -12.02
N GLY A 853 0.49 25.93 -11.77
CA GLY A 853 -0.48 26.21 -12.82
C GLY A 853 -1.11 27.60 -12.76
N VAL A 854 -2.07 27.80 -13.68
CA VAL A 854 -2.80 29.06 -13.93
C VAL A 854 -3.46 29.60 -12.66
N TYR A 855 -4.04 28.72 -11.81
CA TYR A 855 -4.71 29.19 -10.60
C TYR A 855 -3.73 29.81 -9.59
N GLY A 856 -2.52 29.29 -9.45
CA GLY A 856 -1.48 29.89 -8.61
C GLY A 856 -0.98 31.22 -9.17
N VAL A 857 -0.73 31.28 -10.48
CA VAL A 857 -0.34 32.50 -11.17
C VAL A 857 -1.43 33.59 -11.01
N ALA A 858 -2.70 33.22 -11.26
CA ALA A 858 -3.82 34.17 -11.10
C ALA A 858 -3.97 34.66 -9.66
N SER A 859 -3.79 33.81 -8.68
CA SER A 859 -3.83 34.18 -7.26
C SER A 859 -2.74 35.17 -6.89
N VAL A 860 -1.51 34.96 -7.37
CA VAL A 860 -0.39 35.88 -7.14
C VAL A 860 -0.63 37.24 -7.83
N LEU A 861 -1.13 37.23 -9.07
CA LEU A 861 -1.42 38.46 -9.80
C LEU A 861 -2.59 39.26 -9.15
N ASN A 862 -3.61 38.58 -8.62
CA ASN A 862 -4.66 39.24 -7.84
C ASN A 862 -4.12 39.81 -6.53
N TYR A 863 -3.26 39.08 -5.82
CA TYR A 863 -2.62 39.59 -4.62
C TYR A 863 -1.75 40.80 -4.91
N LEU A 864 -1.00 40.82 -6.02
CA LEU A 864 -0.25 41.97 -6.50
C LEU A 864 -1.18 43.15 -6.77
N LYS A 865 -2.29 42.93 -7.48
CA LYS A 865 -3.29 43.98 -7.79
C LYS A 865 -3.84 44.64 -6.52
N ASP A 866 -4.17 43.86 -5.51
CA ASP A 866 -4.79 44.36 -4.28
C ASP A 866 -3.78 45.10 -3.36
N ASN A 867 -2.50 44.74 -3.44
CA ASN A 867 -1.47 45.24 -2.53
C ASN A 867 -0.46 46.21 -3.13
N SER A 868 -0.46 46.47 -4.45
CA SER A 868 0.46 47.37 -5.11
C SER A 868 -0.18 48.72 -5.47
N LYS A 869 -0.23 49.66 -4.55
CA LYS A 869 -0.38 51.06 -4.86
C LYS A 869 0.97 51.75 -4.62
N PRO A 870 1.77 52.08 -5.58
CA PRO A 870 1.60 52.58 -6.95
C PRO A 870 2.59 52.00 -7.98
N VAL A 871 2.53 50.75 -8.30
CA VAL A 871 3.28 50.22 -9.44
C VAL A 871 2.53 50.61 -10.71
N SER A 872 3.22 51.12 -11.73
CA SER A 872 2.57 51.68 -12.93
C SER A 872 1.78 50.59 -13.68
N TYR A 873 0.49 50.61 -13.51
CA TYR A 873 -0.50 49.66 -14.04
C TYR A 873 -0.61 49.63 -15.57
N THR A 874 0.19 50.43 -16.29
CA THR A 874 0.05 50.62 -17.74
C THR A 874 0.26 49.33 -18.54
N HIS A 875 1.07 48.37 -18.06
CA HIS A 875 1.30 47.12 -18.79
C HIS A 875 0.28 45.99 -18.47
N LEU A 876 -0.26 45.99 -17.26
CA LEU A 876 -1.28 44.98 -16.88
C LEU A 876 -2.66 45.26 -17.52
N ARG A 877 -3.05 46.49 -17.71
CA ARG A 877 -4.31 46.87 -18.36
C ARG A 877 -4.38 46.52 -19.86
N ALA A 878 -3.25 46.38 -20.52
CA ALA A 878 -3.23 46.00 -21.95
C ALA A 878 -3.63 44.51 -22.20
N HIS A 879 -3.61 43.69 -21.17
CA HIS A 879 -3.94 42.27 -21.27
C HIS A 879 -5.32 41.91 -20.66
N GLU A 880 -6.03 42.86 -20.02
CA GLU A 880 -7.42 42.66 -19.54
C GLU A 880 -8.47 42.63 -20.67
N THR A 881 -8.07 42.97 -21.89
CA THR A 881 -8.90 42.88 -23.11
C THR A 881 -8.46 41.73 -24.03
#